data_27fab04a8ec871069662b979d29e6e37
#
_entry.id   27fab04a8ec871069662b979d29e6e37
#
_cell.length_a   1.000
_cell.length_b   1.000
_cell.length_c   1.000
_cell.angle_alpha   90.00
_cell.angle_beta   90.00
_cell.angle_gamma   90.00
#
_symmetry.space_group_name_H-M   'P 1'
#
loop_
_entity.id
_entity.type
_entity.pdbx_description
1 polymer ?
#
loop_
_entity_poly.entity_id
_entity_poly.type
_entity_poly.pdbx_seq_one_letter_code
_entity_poly.pdbx_strand_id
1 'polypeptide(L)'
;MKIKRVLAAILCVAAVLSLASCSVVRYGNAPEVYGFAYSTEFFGKEESLPEKYKNAAATVTMCKNEREIAYVAISDAKKELTGVKFSFGEFSDGEHIFPADKIEGYKMSYAEKFSNEKQAYYTEPFGYIPLNDFTNNSKVASAENQAYALRFETSADTPAGIYRGTAAIEYDGGKKDIEVVVKVIDITLPEKKSYETNFGSWLPSSRYYYEGYMTAEEMDKVFLDFAEEQRIPVAGGIWDRIFKYPTDGLTGMKAWARQCKYYLEDHPNSPHLHAICWCWWMDTTTPTEELDIRKYTQMTEFYEAVVAEGIADHFVYYPLDEPEKNEWVRNRTKEVLRQFKEYYPEIRVILTASPVEEFYADEASLFVPFFYSELAEDYADFGEGKPFWVYFLAERAASGWYSAMIGASGYLQWEYGLFCGWNDDEGLYNKKLTTEELWNGEGGTFVLPGRIDDGIVNENRGVTTTCAEGIRDAAEEYEKLLIFKEKAKAFYDGLGITEYTFEDSIRSIYANVIDTHTYNSDEIPADIFDLMQKEIYSDILSGTNSFTVISENRTEANPNGVTVEVFTRKGATVALDGRGADETLDFGSYEKHVFNDSATEKGERHTVTVDGRSFVKTYRMPIYEKLVTLLDIENNFDAIKTAMLANGRTTISADKIEKVEINGKTAMKITFSSDADQIALKGSDFSTASWKDYSSLVLDLEKGDGNVRSNLTANIAAGLANVNTQTGVKVYWQKNATSAFDLTQGDVAAAKKNTIKRVIFGVTEPTTVYITDISLGK
;
A
#
# COMPACT_ATOMS: atom_id res chain seq x y z
N MET A 1 -7.23 -55.44 24.28
CA MET A 1 -7.12 -55.33 22.82
C MET A 1 -8.38 -54.76 22.14
N LYS A 2 -9.61 -55.03 22.64
CA LYS A 2 -10.85 -54.50 22.03
C LYS A 2 -11.06 -53.00 22.22
N ILE A 3 -10.68 -52.42 23.35
CA ILE A 3 -10.84 -50.96 23.63
C ILE A 3 -9.93 -50.10 22.72
N LYS A 4 -8.71 -50.53 22.42
CA LYS A 4 -7.83 -49.80 21.51
C LYS A 4 -8.31 -49.77 20.05
N ARG A 5 -9.05 -50.84 19.63
CA ARG A 5 -9.65 -50.87 18.27
C ARG A 5 -10.89 -49.99 18.16
N VAL A 6 -11.65 -49.84 19.24
CA VAL A 6 -12.81 -48.93 19.29
C VAL A 6 -12.35 -47.46 19.33
N LEU A 7 -11.31 -47.13 20.10
CA LEU A 7 -10.74 -45.77 20.08
C LEU A 7 -10.11 -45.43 18.71
N ALA A 8 -9.44 -46.37 18.06
CA ALA A 8 -8.90 -46.11 16.73
C ALA A 8 -10.01 -45.91 15.69
N ALA A 9 -11.11 -46.68 15.78
CA ALA A 9 -12.26 -46.47 14.91
C ALA A 9 -12.97 -45.13 15.16
N ILE A 10 -13.09 -44.69 16.41
CA ILE A 10 -13.68 -43.38 16.74
C ILE A 10 -12.76 -42.24 16.26
N LEU A 11 -11.45 -42.39 16.38
CA LEU A 11 -10.49 -41.42 15.87
C LEU A 11 -10.48 -41.36 14.34
N CYS A 12 -10.62 -42.49 13.65
CA CYS A 12 -10.77 -42.51 12.19
C CYS A 12 -12.10 -41.89 11.73
N VAL A 13 -13.20 -42.12 12.44
CA VAL A 13 -14.49 -41.50 12.14
C VAL A 13 -14.46 -39.98 12.46
N ALA A 14 -13.78 -39.55 13.53
CA ALA A 14 -13.59 -38.15 13.85
C ALA A 14 -12.67 -37.46 12.82
N ALA A 15 -11.61 -38.13 12.36
CA ALA A 15 -10.74 -37.63 11.30
C ALA A 15 -11.46 -37.55 9.94
N VAL A 16 -12.33 -38.50 9.62
CA VAL A 16 -13.17 -38.48 8.40
C VAL A 16 -14.25 -37.41 8.52
N LEU A 17 -14.80 -37.17 9.72
CA LEU A 17 -15.76 -36.09 9.97
C LEU A 17 -15.09 -34.70 10.02
N SER A 18 -13.83 -34.60 10.41
CA SER A 18 -13.07 -33.34 10.33
C SER A 18 -12.54 -33.03 8.93
N LEU A 19 -12.34 -34.06 8.09
CA LEU A 19 -12.08 -33.90 6.66
C LEU A 19 -13.38 -33.65 5.86
N ALA A 20 -14.55 -33.95 6.43
CA ALA A 20 -15.87 -33.65 5.85
C ALA A 20 -16.44 -32.28 6.28
N SER A 21 -15.69 -31.48 7.03
CA SER A 21 -15.96 -30.05 7.21
C SER A 21 -15.35 -29.18 6.10
N CYS A 22 -15.05 -29.78 4.93
CA CYS A 22 -15.12 -29.03 3.69
C CYS A 22 -16.53 -28.44 3.64
N SER A 23 -16.64 -27.14 3.74
CA SER A 23 -17.86 -26.40 3.51
C SER A 23 -18.57 -27.05 2.31
N VAL A 24 -19.72 -27.65 2.56
CA VAL A 24 -20.61 -28.07 1.47
C VAL A 24 -21.10 -26.76 0.88
N VAL A 25 -20.32 -26.24 -0.07
CA VAL A 25 -20.73 -25.11 -0.88
C VAL A 25 -22.03 -25.56 -1.54
N ARG A 26 -23.14 -24.95 -1.15
CA ARG A 26 -24.44 -25.21 -1.75
C ARG A 26 -24.46 -24.49 -3.09
N TYR A 27 -23.90 -25.14 -4.12
CA TYR A 27 -24.03 -24.67 -5.48
C TYR A 27 -25.50 -24.55 -5.86
N GLY A 28 -25.89 -23.37 -6.32
CA GLY A 28 -27.20 -23.12 -6.88
C GLY A 28 -27.53 -24.10 -8.04
N ASN A 29 -28.77 -24.18 -8.45
CA ASN A 29 -29.15 -25.00 -9.62
C ASN A 29 -28.77 -24.35 -10.95
N ALA A 30 -28.50 -23.04 -10.95
CA ALA A 30 -28.14 -22.22 -12.09
C ALA A 30 -26.89 -21.36 -11.73
N PRO A 31 -26.08 -20.96 -12.72
CA PRO A 31 -24.98 -20.04 -12.46
C PRO A 31 -25.49 -18.70 -11.99
N GLU A 32 -24.71 -18.06 -11.13
CA GLU A 32 -24.98 -16.71 -10.59
C GLU A 32 -23.93 -15.73 -11.13
N VAL A 33 -24.27 -14.45 -11.15
CA VAL A 33 -23.35 -13.37 -11.52
C VAL A 33 -23.08 -12.46 -10.35
N TYR A 34 -21.88 -11.93 -10.30
CA TYR A 34 -21.36 -11.10 -9.23
C TYR A 34 -20.69 -9.87 -9.83
N GLY A 35 -20.94 -8.69 -9.24
CA GLY A 35 -20.34 -7.43 -9.65
C GLY A 35 -19.54 -6.80 -8.53
N PHE A 36 -18.29 -6.39 -8.80
CA PHE A 36 -17.41 -5.73 -7.85
C PHE A 36 -16.48 -4.75 -8.56
N ALA A 37 -15.87 -3.85 -7.80
CA ALA A 37 -15.17 -2.71 -8.36
C ALA A 37 -13.64 -2.76 -8.21
N TYR A 38 -13.09 -3.52 -7.26
CA TYR A 38 -11.68 -3.40 -6.94
C TYR A 38 -10.92 -4.71 -7.10
N SER A 39 -9.69 -4.58 -7.58
CA SER A 39 -8.75 -5.69 -7.74
C SER A 39 -8.36 -6.35 -6.41
N THR A 40 -8.51 -5.66 -5.29
CA THR A 40 -8.29 -6.21 -3.96
C THR A 40 -9.33 -7.24 -3.52
N GLU A 41 -10.40 -7.42 -4.29
CA GLU A 41 -11.41 -8.45 -4.07
C GLU A 41 -11.29 -9.63 -5.05
N PHE A 42 -10.10 -9.96 -5.43
CA PHE A 42 -9.88 -11.12 -6.26
C PHE A 42 -10.10 -12.40 -5.49
N PHE A 43 -10.99 -13.19 -6.05
CA PHE A 43 -11.30 -14.51 -5.55
C PHE A 43 -10.66 -15.55 -6.45
N GLY A 44 -10.10 -16.57 -5.83
CA GLY A 44 -9.57 -17.70 -6.54
C GLY A 44 -10.62 -18.38 -7.41
N LYS A 45 -10.16 -19.09 -8.39
CA LYS A 45 -11.00 -19.79 -9.37
C LYS A 45 -12.00 -20.74 -8.72
N GLU A 46 -11.62 -21.31 -7.57
CA GLU A 46 -12.39 -22.31 -6.81
C GLU A 46 -13.00 -21.75 -5.52
N GLU A 47 -12.86 -20.44 -5.28
CA GLU A 47 -13.37 -19.79 -4.07
C GLU A 47 -14.84 -19.39 -4.22
N SER A 48 -15.57 -19.46 -3.11
CA SER A 48 -16.95 -18.96 -3.06
C SER A 48 -16.97 -17.44 -3.04
N LEU A 49 -17.66 -16.84 -4.01
CA LEU A 49 -17.83 -15.38 -4.05
C LEU A 49 -18.80 -14.90 -2.96
N PRO A 50 -18.52 -13.77 -2.31
CA PRO A 50 -19.39 -13.24 -1.25
C PRO A 50 -20.79 -12.89 -1.76
N GLU A 51 -21.81 -13.25 -0.98
CA GLU A 51 -23.22 -13.03 -1.33
C GLU A 51 -23.55 -11.55 -1.54
N LYS A 52 -22.81 -10.62 -0.90
CA LYS A 52 -22.98 -9.17 -1.07
C LYS A 52 -22.79 -8.68 -2.51
N TYR A 53 -22.01 -9.41 -3.33
CA TYR A 53 -21.76 -9.08 -4.74
C TYR A 53 -22.69 -9.79 -5.72
N LYS A 54 -23.49 -10.73 -5.24
CA LYS A 54 -24.40 -11.49 -6.08
C LYS A 54 -25.50 -10.63 -6.63
N ASN A 55 -25.57 -10.54 -7.96
CA ASN A 55 -26.46 -9.65 -8.70
C ASN A 55 -26.31 -8.15 -8.30
N ALA A 56 -25.22 -7.81 -7.62
CA ALA A 56 -24.91 -6.42 -7.31
C ALA A 56 -24.37 -5.70 -8.54
N ALA A 57 -24.66 -4.41 -8.67
CA ALA A 57 -24.05 -3.59 -9.72
C ALA A 57 -22.53 -3.49 -9.47
N ALA A 58 -21.74 -3.72 -10.52
CA ALA A 58 -20.33 -3.39 -10.49
C ALA A 58 -20.18 -1.86 -10.60
N THR A 59 -19.81 -1.20 -9.50
CA THR A 59 -19.78 0.26 -9.44
C THR A 59 -18.37 0.76 -9.26
N VAL A 60 -17.86 1.56 -10.19
CA VAL A 60 -16.58 2.26 -10.08
C VAL A 60 -16.80 3.77 -9.93
N THR A 61 -15.93 4.42 -9.20
CA THR A 61 -15.88 5.89 -9.08
C THR A 61 -14.50 6.35 -9.53
N MET A 62 -14.46 7.31 -10.46
CA MET A 62 -13.22 7.78 -11.06
C MET A 62 -13.22 9.28 -11.29
N CYS A 63 -12.05 9.88 -11.33
CA CYS A 63 -11.79 11.24 -11.76
C CYS A 63 -11.75 11.34 -13.30
N LYS A 64 -11.57 12.55 -13.82
CA LYS A 64 -11.13 12.78 -15.20
C LYS A 64 -9.61 12.53 -15.31
N ASN A 65 -9.14 12.09 -16.46
CA ASN A 65 -7.77 11.62 -16.71
C ASN A 65 -7.37 10.42 -15.81
N GLU A 66 -8.32 9.54 -15.57
CA GLU A 66 -8.16 8.35 -14.75
C GLU A 66 -8.63 7.10 -15.50
N ARG A 67 -8.15 5.95 -15.09
CA ARG A 67 -8.54 4.66 -15.59
C ARG A 67 -9.02 3.80 -14.42
N GLU A 68 -10.18 3.16 -14.55
CA GLU A 68 -10.76 2.29 -13.54
C GLU A 68 -11.34 1.03 -14.13
N ILE A 69 -11.42 -0.03 -13.34
CA ILE A 69 -11.85 -1.35 -13.79
C ILE A 69 -13.03 -1.83 -12.95
N ALA A 70 -14.12 -2.18 -13.63
CA ALA A 70 -15.24 -2.90 -13.06
C ALA A 70 -15.14 -4.39 -13.37
N TYR A 71 -15.44 -5.25 -12.41
CA TYR A 71 -15.35 -6.69 -12.56
C TYR A 71 -16.72 -7.35 -12.51
N VAL A 72 -16.90 -8.35 -13.37
CA VAL A 72 -18.09 -9.20 -13.42
C VAL A 72 -17.64 -10.65 -13.44
N ALA A 73 -18.14 -11.46 -12.51
CA ALA A 73 -17.83 -12.89 -12.47
C ALA A 73 -19.09 -13.75 -12.62
N ILE A 74 -18.92 -14.91 -13.22
CA ILE A 74 -19.90 -16.00 -13.21
C ILE A 74 -19.39 -17.14 -12.35
N SER A 75 -20.24 -17.68 -11.50
CA SER A 75 -19.89 -18.70 -10.50
C SER A 75 -21.08 -19.62 -10.20
N ASP A 76 -20.87 -20.60 -9.30
CA ASP A 76 -21.89 -21.47 -8.68
C ASP A 76 -22.62 -22.42 -9.66
N ALA A 77 -22.05 -22.71 -10.82
CA ALA A 77 -22.63 -23.69 -11.73
C ALA A 77 -22.40 -25.12 -11.23
N LYS A 78 -23.48 -25.93 -11.14
CA LYS A 78 -23.38 -27.36 -10.83
C LYS A 78 -22.75 -28.19 -11.94
N LYS A 79 -22.67 -27.64 -13.14
CA LYS A 79 -22.15 -28.31 -14.33
C LYS A 79 -21.24 -27.35 -15.06
N GLU A 80 -20.30 -27.92 -15.82
CA GLU A 80 -19.50 -27.13 -16.75
C GLU A 80 -20.40 -26.23 -17.61
N LEU A 81 -20.06 -24.96 -17.72
CA LEU A 81 -20.64 -24.03 -18.66
C LEU A 81 -19.80 -24.04 -19.93
N THR A 82 -20.45 -24.14 -21.06
CA THR A 82 -19.83 -24.09 -22.39
C THR A 82 -20.35 -22.90 -23.18
N GLY A 83 -19.60 -22.47 -24.18
CA GLY A 83 -19.99 -21.32 -25.01
C GLY A 83 -20.08 -20.01 -24.22
N VAL A 84 -19.29 -19.87 -23.14
CA VAL A 84 -19.36 -18.69 -22.28
C VAL A 84 -18.76 -17.48 -23.00
N LYS A 85 -19.58 -16.44 -23.18
CA LYS A 85 -19.24 -15.18 -23.84
C LYS A 85 -19.60 -14.01 -22.97
N PHE A 86 -18.72 -13.02 -22.93
CA PHE A 86 -18.93 -11.76 -22.24
C PHE A 86 -19.19 -10.66 -23.26
N SER A 87 -20.14 -9.79 -22.98
CA SER A 87 -20.44 -8.60 -23.80
C SER A 87 -20.93 -7.47 -22.92
N PHE A 88 -20.88 -6.25 -23.44
CA PHE A 88 -21.40 -5.07 -22.78
C PHE A 88 -22.04 -4.12 -23.78
N GLY A 89 -22.98 -3.29 -23.28
CA GLY A 89 -23.69 -2.30 -24.05
C GLY A 89 -23.10 -0.90 -23.92
N GLU A 90 -23.86 0.08 -24.37
CA GLU A 90 -23.57 1.50 -24.20
C GLU A 90 -23.72 1.92 -22.74
N PHE A 91 -22.90 2.86 -22.30
CA PHE A 91 -22.97 3.48 -20.98
C PHE A 91 -23.41 4.94 -21.12
N SER A 92 -24.48 5.33 -20.42
CA SER A 92 -25.06 6.69 -20.53
C SER A 92 -25.52 7.19 -19.16
N ASP A 93 -25.42 8.51 -18.96
CA ASP A 93 -26.02 9.22 -17.82
C ASP A 93 -27.41 9.81 -18.18
N GLY A 94 -27.90 9.57 -19.41
CA GLY A 94 -29.15 10.09 -19.97
C GLY A 94 -28.96 11.37 -20.78
N GLU A 95 -27.87 12.08 -20.62
CA GLU A 95 -27.50 13.27 -21.39
C GLU A 95 -26.26 13.01 -22.26
N HIS A 96 -25.30 12.30 -21.74
CA HIS A 96 -24.04 11.96 -22.38
C HIS A 96 -23.86 10.44 -22.51
N ILE A 97 -23.09 10.04 -23.52
CA ILE A 97 -22.67 8.65 -23.73
C ILE A 97 -21.17 8.56 -23.42
N PHE A 98 -20.78 7.57 -22.62
CA PHE A 98 -19.36 7.30 -22.38
C PHE A 98 -18.71 6.82 -23.69
N PRO A 99 -17.56 7.36 -24.11
CA PRO A 99 -16.96 7.02 -25.39
C PRO A 99 -16.63 5.52 -25.50
N ALA A 100 -17.13 4.87 -26.55
CA ALA A 100 -16.98 3.42 -26.70
C ALA A 100 -15.51 2.98 -26.92
N ASP A 101 -14.68 3.83 -27.51
CA ASP A 101 -13.23 3.65 -27.69
C ASP A 101 -12.43 3.81 -26.39
N LYS A 102 -13.09 4.21 -25.30
CA LYS A 102 -12.56 4.33 -23.95
C LYS A 102 -13.05 3.21 -23.02
N ILE A 103 -13.63 2.15 -23.58
CA ILE A 103 -14.09 0.99 -22.85
C ILE A 103 -13.48 -0.27 -23.45
N GLU A 104 -12.74 -1.01 -22.66
CA GLU A 104 -12.17 -2.29 -23.10
C GLU A 104 -12.62 -3.44 -22.22
N GLY A 105 -12.93 -4.56 -22.85
CA GLY A 105 -13.35 -5.78 -22.19
C GLY A 105 -12.23 -6.83 -22.15
N TYR A 106 -12.09 -7.50 -21.01
CA TYR A 106 -11.09 -8.52 -20.79
C TYR A 106 -11.68 -9.76 -20.13
N LYS A 107 -11.08 -10.90 -20.41
CA LYS A 107 -11.22 -12.11 -19.63
C LYS A 107 -10.04 -12.24 -18.70
N MET A 108 -10.27 -12.53 -17.41
CA MET A 108 -9.18 -12.72 -16.46
C MET A 108 -8.55 -14.11 -16.65
N SER A 109 -7.22 -14.18 -16.68
CA SER A 109 -6.48 -15.41 -16.42
C SER A 109 -6.30 -15.62 -14.92
N TYR A 110 -5.87 -16.79 -14.52
CA TYR A 110 -5.63 -17.13 -13.12
C TYR A 110 -4.23 -17.72 -12.98
N ALA A 111 -3.45 -17.16 -12.08
CA ALA A 111 -2.16 -17.68 -11.68
C ALA A 111 -2.32 -18.65 -10.50
N GLU A 112 -1.53 -19.73 -10.50
CA GLU A 112 -1.44 -20.66 -9.37
C GLU A 112 -0.28 -20.23 -8.46
N LYS A 113 -0.57 -20.01 -7.18
CA LYS A 113 0.40 -19.62 -6.17
C LYS A 113 0.37 -20.56 -4.99
N PHE A 114 1.50 -20.70 -4.31
CA PHE A 114 1.61 -21.51 -3.10
C PHE A 114 1.54 -20.63 -1.84
N SER A 115 0.58 -20.89 -0.99
CA SER A 115 0.48 -20.23 0.31
C SER A 115 1.33 -20.97 1.36
N ASN A 116 2.35 -20.32 1.88
CA ASN A 116 3.15 -20.85 2.98
C ASN A 116 2.34 -20.97 4.27
N GLU A 117 1.38 -20.08 4.50
CA GLU A 117 0.50 -20.11 5.67
C GLU A 117 -0.46 -21.29 5.62
N LYS A 118 -1.15 -21.45 4.48
CA LYS A 118 -2.13 -22.53 4.27
C LYS A 118 -1.47 -23.86 3.89
N GLN A 119 -0.16 -23.86 3.54
CA GLN A 119 0.55 -25.03 3.00
C GLN A 119 -0.20 -25.67 1.82
N ALA A 120 -0.79 -24.87 0.96
CA ALA A 120 -1.62 -25.29 -0.16
C ALA A 120 -1.48 -24.36 -1.35
N TYR A 121 -1.71 -24.88 -2.54
CA TYR A 121 -1.85 -24.07 -3.73
C TYR A 121 -3.23 -23.39 -3.76
N TYR A 122 -3.27 -22.20 -4.27
CA TYR A 122 -4.49 -21.43 -4.53
C TYR A 122 -4.36 -20.72 -5.88
N THR A 123 -5.47 -20.27 -6.43
CA THR A 123 -5.48 -19.50 -7.67
C THR A 123 -5.90 -18.06 -7.40
N GLU A 124 -5.35 -17.12 -8.14
CA GLU A 124 -5.78 -15.71 -8.13
C GLU A 124 -5.91 -15.16 -9.55
N PRO A 125 -6.84 -14.23 -9.83
CA PRO A 125 -6.86 -13.52 -11.10
C PRO A 125 -5.55 -12.78 -11.33
N PHE A 126 -5.02 -12.86 -12.55
CA PHE A 126 -3.68 -12.37 -12.84
C PHE A 126 -3.61 -11.50 -14.07
N GLY A 127 -3.86 -12.02 -15.27
CA GLY A 127 -3.70 -11.30 -16.53
C GLY A 127 -5.02 -10.90 -17.16
N TYR A 128 -5.03 -9.77 -17.84
CA TYR A 128 -6.19 -9.22 -18.54
C TYR A 128 -6.14 -9.62 -20.02
N ILE A 129 -6.72 -10.76 -20.35
CA ILE A 129 -6.76 -11.28 -21.73
C ILE A 129 -7.77 -10.48 -22.55
N PRO A 130 -7.37 -9.73 -23.58
CA PRO A 130 -8.30 -8.98 -24.42
C PRO A 130 -9.34 -9.89 -25.06
N LEU A 131 -10.60 -9.44 -25.09
CA LEU A 131 -11.68 -10.19 -25.70
C LEU A 131 -11.58 -10.13 -27.23
N ASN A 132 -11.61 -11.30 -27.86
CA ASN A 132 -11.71 -11.50 -29.30
C ASN A 132 -12.53 -12.76 -29.57
N ASP A 133 -12.71 -13.15 -30.80
CA ASP A 133 -13.52 -14.32 -31.18
C ASP A 133 -13.03 -15.64 -30.56
N PHE A 134 -11.72 -15.73 -30.28
CA PHE A 134 -11.11 -16.90 -29.67
C PHE A 134 -11.22 -16.86 -28.13
N THR A 135 -10.79 -15.77 -27.51
CA THR A 135 -10.75 -15.63 -26.04
C THR A 135 -12.14 -15.49 -25.42
N ASN A 136 -13.09 -14.92 -26.19
CA ASN A 136 -14.49 -14.74 -25.79
C ASN A 136 -15.36 -15.96 -26.14
N ASN A 137 -14.83 -17.15 -25.99
CA ASN A 137 -15.58 -18.41 -26.12
C ASN A 137 -14.98 -19.44 -25.17
N SER A 138 -15.36 -19.35 -23.92
CA SER A 138 -14.74 -20.06 -22.83
C SER A 138 -15.57 -21.23 -22.33
N LYS A 139 -14.92 -22.07 -21.54
CA LYS A 139 -15.55 -23.02 -20.65
C LYS A 139 -15.26 -22.61 -19.20
N VAL A 140 -16.25 -22.80 -18.34
CA VAL A 140 -16.09 -22.65 -16.90
C VAL A 140 -16.45 -23.97 -16.27
N ALA A 141 -15.50 -24.61 -15.60
CA ALA A 141 -15.73 -25.93 -15.01
C ALA A 141 -16.79 -25.85 -13.88
N SER A 142 -17.33 -26.98 -13.52
CA SER A 142 -18.26 -27.06 -12.39
C SER A 142 -17.58 -26.58 -11.11
N ALA A 143 -18.23 -25.69 -10.39
CA ALA A 143 -17.73 -25.11 -9.15
C ALA A 143 -16.54 -24.14 -9.30
N GLU A 144 -16.27 -23.66 -10.50
CA GLU A 144 -15.27 -22.63 -10.75
C GLU A 144 -15.89 -21.27 -11.01
N ASN A 145 -15.09 -20.23 -10.80
CA ASN A 145 -15.36 -18.86 -11.15
C ASN A 145 -14.68 -18.48 -12.46
N GLN A 146 -15.30 -17.60 -13.23
CA GLN A 146 -14.65 -16.90 -14.32
C GLN A 146 -14.97 -15.41 -14.21
N ALA A 147 -13.94 -14.61 -13.98
CA ALA A 147 -14.05 -13.18 -13.95
C ALA A 147 -13.77 -12.54 -15.33
N TYR A 148 -14.47 -11.46 -15.59
CA TYR A 148 -14.29 -10.55 -16.71
C TYR A 148 -14.10 -9.15 -16.16
N ALA A 149 -13.35 -8.32 -16.88
CA ALA A 149 -13.08 -6.94 -16.51
C ALA A 149 -13.56 -5.98 -17.60
N LEU A 150 -14.10 -4.86 -17.19
CA LEU A 150 -14.39 -3.70 -18.03
C LEU A 150 -13.51 -2.55 -17.58
N ARG A 151 -12.56 -2.16 -18.40
CA ARG A 151 -11.68 -1.03 -18.17
C ARG A 151 -12.27 0.22 -18.79
N PHE A 152 -12.44 1.26 -18.00
CA PHE A 152 -12.92 2.57 -18.40
C PHE A 152 -11.77 3.57 -18.32
N GLU A 153 -11.62 4.42 -19.32
CA GLU A 153 -10.65 5.50 -19.35
C GLU A 153 -11.36 6.83 -19.60
N THR A 154 -11.12 7.81 -18.72
CA THR A 154 -11.61 9.17 -18.88
C THR A 154 -10.52 10.09 -19.42
N SER A 155 -10.92 11.14 -20.12
CA SER A 155 -10.09 12.28 -20.47
C SER A 155 -10.48 13.50 -19.65
N ALA A 156 -9.70 14.58 -19.76
CA ALA A 156 -10.04 15.87 -19.14
C ALA A 156 -11.42 16.40 -19.58
N ASP A 157 -11.85 16.07 -20.78
CA ASP A 157 -13.11 16.52 -21.37
C ASP A 157 -14.28 15.58 -21.10
N THR A 158 -14.06 14.44 -20.44
CA THR A 158 -15.15 13.51 -20.10
C THR A 158 -16.14 14.20 -19.15
N PRO A 159 -17.43 14.32 -19.50
CA PRO A 159 -18.38 14.94 -18.60
C PRO A 159 -18.52 14.19 -17.28
N ALA A 160 -18.57 14.92 -16.17
CA ALA A 160 -18.89 14.33 -14.88
C ALA A 160 -20.36 13.87 -14.87
N GLY A 161 -20.61 12.66 -14.36
CA GLY A 161 -21.95 12.06 -14.37
C GLY A 161 -21.97 10.64 -13.84
N ILE A 162 -23.14 10.02 -13.84
CA ILE A 162 -23.33 8.63 -13.44
C ILE A 162 -23.77 7.83 -14.66
N TYR A 163 -22.82 7.25 -15.35
CA TYR A 163 -23.04 6.43 -16.53
C TYR A 163 -23.47 5.03 -16.13
N ARG A 164 -24.56 4.55 -16.70
CA ARG A 164 -25.11 3.22 -16.45
C ARG A 164 -25.13 2.43 -17.74
N GLY A 165 -24.74 1.17 -17.64
CA GLY A 165 -24.76 0.22 -18.74
C GLY A 165 -25.01 -1.19 -18.23
N THR A 166 -25.07 -2.12 -19.15
CA THR A 166 -25.28 -3.53 -18.83
C THR A 166 -24.15 -4.37 -19.41
N ALA A 167 -23.54 -5.19 -18.57
CA ALA A 167 -22.70 -6.29 -19.00
C ALA A 167 -23.51 -7.59 -19.01
N ALA A 168 -23.17 -8.49 -19.92
CA ALA A 168 -23.86 -9.75 -20.10
C ALA A 168 -22.90 -10.93 -20.22
N ILE A 169 -23.21 -12.04 -19.56
CA ILE A 169 -22.55 -13.31 -19.73
C ILE A 169 -23.56 -14.29 -20.34
N GLU A 170 -23.30 -14.68 -21.59
CA GLU A 170 -24.07 -15.70 -22.31
C GLU A 170 -23.35 -17.05 -22.19
N TYR A 171 -24.11 -18.14 -22.16
CA TYR A 171 -23.60 -19.52 -22.12
C TYR A 171 -24.62 -20.48 -22.74
N ASP A 172 -24.18 -21.68 -23.08
CA ASP A 172 -25.08 -22.67 -23.63
C ASP A 172 -26.22 -22.98 -22.64
N GLY A 173 -27.40 -22.47 -22.94
CA GLY A 173 -28.60 -22.67 -22.11
C GLY A 173 -29.06 -21.44 -21.33
N GLY A 174 -28.39 -20.29 -21.45
CA GLY A 174 -28.86 -19.07 -20.77
C GLY A 174 -28.03 -17.80 -20.98
N LYS A 175 -28.51 -16.76 -20.31
CA LYS A 175 -27.85 -15.46 -20.25
C LYS A 175 -28.05 -14.86 -18.87
N LYS A 176 -27.04 -14.16 -18.38
CA LYS A 176 -27.09 -13.34 -17.16
C LYS A 176 -26.67 -11.94 -17.51
N ASP A 177 -27.47 -10.97 -17.09
CA ASP A 177 -27.17 -9.55 -17.22
C ASP A 177 -26.86 -8.97 -15.84
N ILE A 178 -25.96 -7.99 -15.79
CA ILE A 178 -25.58 -7.26 -14.58
C ILE A 178 -25.41 -5.78 -14.90
N GLU A 179 -25.86 -4.94 -14.00
CA GLU A 179 -25.65 -3.49 -14.14
C GLU A 179 -24.19 -3.15 -13.84
N VAL A 180 -23.62 -2.26 -14.65
CA VAL A 180 -22.33 -1.62 -14.40
C VAL A 180 -22.53 -0.13 -14.32
N VAL A 181 -21.98 0.49 -13.28
CA VAL A 181 -22.13 1.91 -13.00
C VAL A 181 -20.77 2.57 -12.94
N VAL A 182 -20.55 3.57 -13.78
CA VAL A 182 -19.32 4.38 -13.78
C VAL A 182 -19.68 5.79 -13.32
N LYS A 183 -19.17 6.17 -12.18
CA LYS A 183 -19.36 7.50 -11.61
C LYS A 183 -18.13 8.34 -11.87
N VAL A 184 -18.24 9.27 -12.81
CA VAL A 184 -17.18 10.26 -13.11
C VAL A 184 -17.40 11.49 -12.24
N ILE A 185 -16.42 11.82 -11.41
CA ILE A 185 -16.43 13.01 -10.54
C ILE A 185 -15.75 14.19 -11.24
N ASP A 186 -16.16 15.42 -10.92
CA ASP A 186 -15.61 16.62 -11.54
C ASP A 186 -14.27 17.07 -10.91
N ILE A 187 -13.32 16.16 -10.95
CA ILE A 187 -11.92 16.37 -10.58
C ILE A 187 -11.08 15.89 -11.74
N THR A 188 -10.12 16.70 -12.19
CA THR A 188 -9.21 16.33 -13.27
C THR A 188 -7.85 16.03 -12.69
N LEU A 189 -7.37 14.80 -12.81
CA LEU A 189 -6.02 14.43 -12.47
C LEU A 189 -5.03 15.00 -13.48
N PRO A 190 -3.79 15.33 -13.07
CA PRO A 190 -2.77 15.73 -14.02
C PRO A 190 -2.48 14.59 -15.00
N GLU A 191 -2.18 14.93 -16.23
CA GLU A 191 -1.84 13.94 -17.25
C GLU A 191 -0.52 13.25 -16.90
N LYS A 192 0.49 14.03 -16.58
CA LYS A 192 1.75 13.54 -16.01
C LYS A 192 1.58 13.35 -14.51
N LYS A 193 1.86 12.14 -14.03
CA LYS A 193 1.78 11.81 -12.61
C LYS A 193 3.02 12.28 -11.88
N SER A 194 2.84 12.75 -10.64
CA SER A 194 3.94 13.16 -9.77
C SER A 194 4.62 11.97 -9.09
N TYR A 195 3.89 10.85 -8.95
CA TYR A 195 4.42 9.62 -8.38
C TYR A 195 5.41 9.00 -9.36
N GLU A 196 6.69 9.06 -9.02
CA GLU A 196 7.76 8.53 -9.86
C GLU A 196 7.80 7.00 -9.73
N THR A 197 7.73 6.31 -10.85
CA THR A 197 7.88 4.85 -10.87
C THR A 197 9.14 4.48 -11.66
N ASN A 198 9.78 3.40 -11.24
CA ASN A 198 10.97 2.93 -11.89
C ASN A 198 11.00 1.40 -11.92
N PHE A 199 11.09 0.84 -13.10
CA PHE A 199 11.08 -0.60 -13.31
C PHE A 199 12.33 -1.05 -14.04
N GLY A 200 13.04 -2.00 -13.47
CA GLY A 200 14.09 -2.71 -14.16
C GLY A 200 13.52 -3.51 -15.33
N SER A 201 14.07 -3.37 -16.53
CA SER A 201 13.67 -4.21 -17.63
C SER A 201 14.77 -5.23 -17.94
N TRP A 202 14.45 -6.49 -17.72
CA TRP A 202 15.30 -7.62 -18.15
C TRP A 202 14.99 -7.95 -19.61
N LEU A 203 15.18 -6.98 -20.47
CA LEU A 203 14.90 -7.12 -21.90
C LEU A 203 15.61 -8.30 -22.61
N PRO A 204 16.76 -8.83 -22.15
CA PRO A 204 17.27 -10.09 -22.69
C PRO A 204 16.26 -11.25 -22.58
N SER A 205 15.49 -11.34 -21.49
CA SER A 205 14.51 -12.43 -21.31
C SER A 205 13.32 -12.31 -22.26
N SER A 206 12.83 -11.09 -22.50
CA SER A 206 11.80 -10.87 -23.52
C SER A 206 12.27 -11.19 -24.92
N ARG A 207 13.57 -10.99 -25.24
CA ARG A 207 14.17 -11.39 -26.52
C ARG A 207 14.02 -12.88 -26.78
N TYR A 208 14.21 -13.75 -25.78
CA TYR A 208 14.05 -15.19 -25.95
C TYR A 208 12.63 -15.59 -26.33
N TYR A 209 11.64 -14.86 -25.80
CA TYR A 209 10.24 -15.16 -26.10
C TYR A 209 9.84 -14.76 -27.53
N TYR A 210 10.26 -13.55 -27.96
CA TYR A 210 9.91 -13.01 -29.28
C TYR A 210 10.91 -13.36 -30.39
N GLU A 211 12.00 -14.04 -30.07
CA GLU A 211 13.03 -14.41 -31.05
C GLU A 211 12.43 -15.20 -32.24
N GLY A 212 12.66 -14.67 -33.44
CA GLY A 212 12.10 -15.22 -34.67
C GLY A 212 10.71 -14.72 -35.07
N TYR A 213 10.03 -13.95 -34.19
CA TYR A 213 8.71 -13.36 -34.49
C TYR A 213 8.80 -11.88 -34.80
N MET A 214 9.73 -11.18 -34.17
CA MET A 214 9.98 -9.76 -34.39
C MET A 214 11.47 -9.44 -34.18
N THR A 215 11.87 -8.29 -34.68
CA THR A 215 13.18 -7.73 -34.41
C THR A 215 13.31 -7.22 -32.99
N ALA A 216 14.51 -7.07 -32.46
CA ALA A 216 14.74 -6.48 -31.15
C ALA A 216 14.13 -5.06 -31.02
N GLU A 217 14.17 -4.28 -32.10
CA GLU A 217 13.58 -2.94 -32.13
C GLU A 217 12.04 -2.95 -32.04
N GLU A 218 11.39 -3.88 -32.74
CA GLU A 218 9.93 -4.06 -32.66
C GLU A 218 9.51 -4.52 -31.28
N MET A 219 10.29 -5.39 -30.67
CA MET A 219 10.03 -5.86 -29.32
C MET A 219 10.21 -4.74 -28.29
N ASP A 220 11.28 -3.96 -28.41
CA ASP A 220 11.50 -2.80 -27.53
C ASP A 220 10.33 -1.82 -27.64
N LYS A 221 9.81 -1.60 -28.85
CA LYS A 221 8.62 -0.78 -29.05
C LYS A 221 7.39 -1.33 -28.31
N VAL A 222 7.13 -2.63 -28.38
CA VAL A 222 6.03 -3.27 -27.66
C VAL A 222 6.09 -2.98 -26.16
N PHE A 223 7.29 -3.04 -25.57
CA PHE A 223 7.47 -2.75 -24.16
C PHE A 223 7.34 -1.28 -23.81
N LEU A 224 7.87 -0.40 -24.64
CA LEU A 224 7.76 1.04 -24.44
C LEU A 224 6.31 1.52 -24.60
N ASP A 225 5.63 1.04 -25.64
CA ASP A 225 4.21 1.35 -25.86
C ASP A 225 3.35 0.88 -24.65
N PHE A 226 3.62 -0.31 -24.13
CA PHE A 226 2.92 -0.81 -22.94
C PHE A 226 3.23 0.05 -21.72
N ALA A 227 4.48 0.41 -21.49
CA ALA A 227 4.87 1.23 -20.35
C ALA A 227 4.21 2.61 -20.41
N GLU A 228 4.15 3.21 -21.59
CA GLU A 228 3.48 4.48 -21.80
C GLU A 228 1.97 4.35 -21.56
N GLU A 229 1.35 3.30 -22.10
CA GLU A 229 -0.06 3.00 -21.88
C GLU A 229 -0.39 2.87 -20.38
N GLN A 230 0.49 2.22 -19.63
CA GLN A 230 0.35 2.06 -18.19
C GLN A 230 0.84 3.29 -17.40
N ARG A 231 1.37 4.31 -18.06
CA ARG A 231 1.99 5.50 -17.44
C ARG A 231 3.12 5.14 -16.48
N ILE A 232 3.81 4.05 -16.79
CA ILE A 232 4.95 3.53 -16.04
C ILE A 232 6.21 3.82 -16.85
N PRO A 233 7.16 4.63 -16.37
CA PRO A 233 8.44 4.79 -17.05
C PRO A 233 9.23 3.49 -16.98
N VAL A 234 9.65 3.01 -18.13
CA VAL A 234 10.48 1.81 -18.21
C VAL A 234 11.93 2.16 -18.00
N ALA A 235 12.51 1.41 -17.11
CA ALA A 235 13.90 1.50 -16.80
C ALA A 235 14.72 0.41 -17.48
N GLY A 236 15.96 0.69 -17.71
CA GLY A 236 17.02 -0.28 -17.92
C GLY A 236 17.29 -0.71 -19.36
N GLY A 237 18.51 -1.06 -19.61
CA GLY A 237 18.97 -1.62 -20.89
C GLY A 237 19.05 -0.64 -22.06
N ILE A 238 18.85 0.64 -21.83
CA ILE A 238 18.81 1.67 -22.88
C ILE A 238 20.14 1.79 -23.65
N TRP A 239 21.26 1.43 -23.04
CA TRP A 239 22.59 1.54 -23.62
C TRP A 239 22.78 0.80 -24.96
N ASP A 240 22.05 -0.30 -25.12
CA ASP A 240 22.15 -1.17 -26.29
C ASP A 240 21.02 -0.95 -27.30
N ARG A 241 20.12 0.05 -27.07
CA ARG A 241 18.89 0.13 -27.81
C ARG A 241 18.68 1.43 -28.50
N ILE A 242 18.31 1.28 -29.69
CA ILE A 242 18.19 2.35 -30.65
C ILE A 242 16.70 2.64 -30.77
N PHE A 243 16.26 3.72 -30.14
CA PHE A 243 15.00 4.31 -30.54
C PHE A 243 15.08 4.69 -32.01
N LYS A 244 14.01 4.47 -32.76
CA LYS A 244 13.97 4.85 -34.18
C LYS A 244 13.80 6.36 -34.41
N TYR A 245 14.47 7.16 -33.61
CA TYR A 245 14.50 8.60 -33.79
C TYR A 245 15.71 9.03 -34.62
N PRO A 246 15.61 10.21 -35.31
CA PRO A 246 16.73 10.75 -36.03
C PRO A 246 17.95 10.95 -35.12
N THR A 247 19.13 10.64 -35.64
CA THR A 247 20.40 10.90 -34.94
C THR A 247 21.01 12.25 -35.32
N ASP A 248 20.42 12.96 -36.30
CA ASP A 248 20.92 14.21 -36.87
C ASP A 248 22.39 14.15 -37.33
N GLY A 249 22.81 12.96 -37.78
CA GLY A 249 24.18 12.71 -38.22
C GLY A 249 25.17 12.48 -37.08
N LEU A 250 24.74 12.43 -35.84
CA LEU A 250 25.56 12.04 -34.69
C LEU A 250 25.84 10.54 -34.67
N THR A 251 26.84 10.14 -33.94
CA THR A 251 27.23 8.73 -33.76
C THR A 251 27.54 8.41 -32.31
N GLY A 252 27.50 7.11 -31.96
CA GLY A 252 27.81 6.64 -30.60
C GLY A 252 26.85 7.21 -29.53
N MET A 253 27.37 7.50 -28.35
CA MET A 253 26.61 7.98 -27.21
C MET A 253 25.84 9.29 -27.47
N LYS A 254 26.39 10.17 -28.31
CA LYS A 254 25.72 11.42 -28.70
C LYS A 254 24.47 11.18 -29.55
N ALA A 255 24.54 10.20 -30.47
CA ALA A 255 23.37 9.80 -31.26
C ALA A 255 22.29 9.21 -30.36
N TRP A 256 22.69 8.37 -29.44
CA TRP A 256 21.81 7.78 -28.46
C TRP A 256 21.12 8.84 -27.55
N ALA A 257 21.87 9.78 -27.00
CA ALA A 257 21.31 10.88 -26.18
C ALA A 257 20.30 11.75 -26.96
N ARG A 258 20.61 12.03 -28.26
CA ARG A 258 19.68 12.74 -29.15
C ARG A 258 18.39 11.98 -29.36
N GLN A 259 18.45 10.67 -29.52
CA GLN A 259 17.27 9.83 -29.65
C GLN A 259 16.46 9.77 -28.36
N CYS A 260 17.12 9.71 -27.20
CA CYS A 260 16.45 9.82 -25.89
C CYS A 260 15.70 11.15 -25.74
N LYS A 261 16.31 12.26 -26.17
CA LYS A 261 15.64 13.57 -26.17
C LYS A 261 14.37 13.56 -27.00
N TYR A 262 14.41 13.07 -28.22
CA TYR A 262 13.23 12.97 -29.06
C TYR A 262 12.18 12.05 -28.47
N TYR A 263 12.59 10.94 -27.84
CA TYR A 263 11.69 10.06 -27.11
C TYR A 263 10.97 10.81 -25.99
N LEU A 264 11.69 11.58 -25.18
CA LEU A 264 11.10 12.37 -24.09
C LEU A 264 10.18 13.50 -24.59
N GLU A 265 10.49 14.07 -25.76
CA GLU A 265 9.62 15.07 -26.40
C GLU A 265 8.32 14.46 -26.91
N ASP A 266 8.36 13.24 -27.46
CA ASP A 266 7.18 12.52 -27.95
C ASP A 266 6.38 11.85 -26.82
N HIS A 267 7.01 11.63 -25.65
CA HIS A 267 6.43 10.96 -24.49
C HIS A 267 6.52 11.85 -23.25
N PRO A 268 5.83 13.01 -23.24
CA PRO A 268 5.96 13.98 -22.15
C PRO A 268 5.48 13.47 -20.81
N ASN A 269 4.67 12.39 -20.82
CA ASN A 269 4.18 11.73 -19.61
C ASN A 269 5.18 10.73 -19.02
N SER A 270 6.25 10.41 -19.75
CA SER A 270 7.38 9.62 -19.24
C SER A 270 8.24 10.50 -18.32
N PRO A 271 8.20 10.35 -17.00
CA PRO A 271 8.81 11.32 -16.09
C PRO A 271 10.35 11.28 -16.15
N HIS A 272 10.94 10.12 -16.45
CA HIS A 272 12.38 9.94 -16.53
C HIS A 272 12.77 8.68 -17.29
N LEU A 273 14.02 8.61 -17.65
CA LEU A 273 14.66 7.43 -18.20
C LEU A 273 15.60 6.85 -17.14
N HIS A 274 15.56 5.57 -16.96
CA HIS A 274 16.45 4.88 -16.06
C HIS A 274 17.77 4.55 -16.75
N ALA A 275 18.85 5.00 -16.19
CA ALA A 275 20.17 4.56 -16.59
C ALA A 275 20.63 3.37 -15.74
N ILE A 276 21.10 2.37 -16.41
CA ILE A 276 21.41 1.01 -15.97
C ILE A 276 22.21 0.91 -14.68
N CYS A 277 21.92 -0.17 -13.94
CA CYS A 277 22.75 -0.74 -12.91
C CYS A 277 24.12 -1.16 -13.48
N TRP A 278 25.15 -0.42 -13.17
CA TRP A 278 26.52 -0.85 -13.32
C TRP A 278 27.00 -1.37 -11.98
N CYS A 279 27.12 -2.69 -11.88
CA CYS A 279 27.58 -3.35 -10.66
C CYS A 279 29.08 -3.11 -10.45
N TRP A 280 29.46 -1.90 -10.05
CA TRP A 280 30.86 -1.54 -9.73
C TRP A 280 31.43 -2.40 -8.60
N TRP A 281 30.55 -2.96 -7.78
CA TRP A 281 30.93 -3.91 -6.73
C TRP A 281 31.47 -5.23 -7.30
N MET A 282 31.21 -5.56 -8.55
CA MET A 282 31.78 -6.73 -9.22
C MET A 282 33.27 -6.60 -9.51
N ASP A 283 33.81 -5.39 -9.60
CA ASP A 283 35.26 -5.21 -9.65
C ASP A 283 35.85 -5.29 -8.24
N THR A 284 36.10 -6.52 -7.80
CA THR A 284 36.71 -6.80 -6.49
C THR A 284 38.21 -6.68 -6.52
N THR A 285 38.83 -6.36 -7.67
CA THR A 285 40.29 -6.36 -7.87
C THR A 285 40.92 -5.00 -7.61
N THR A 286 40.22 -3.90 -7.87
CA THR A 286 40.70 -2.54 -7.62
C THR A 286 40.44 -2.14 -6.19
N PRO A 287 41.46 -1.77 -5.37
CA PRO A 287 41.24 -1.20 -4.04
C PRO A 287 40.32 0.02 -4.07
N THR A 288 39.52 0.21 -3.03
CA THR A 288 38.55 1.30 -2.96
C THR A 288 39.21 2.68 -3.11
N GLU A 289 40.38 2.87 -2.52
CA GLU A 289 41.19 4.09 -2.59
C GLU A 289 41.79 4.38 -3.98
N GLU A 290 41.85 3.38 -4.86
CA GLU A 290 42.34 3.50 -6.25
C GLU A 290 41.18 3.57 -7.26
N LEU A 291 39.93 3.50 -6.79
CA LEU A 291 38.75 3.54 -7.63
C LEU A 291 38.64 4.90 -8.36
N ASP A 292 38.43 4.85 -9.65
CA ASP A 292 38.14 6.02 -10.46
C ASP A 292 37.03 5.65 -11.45
N ILE A 293 35.80 6.11 -11.13
CA ILE A 293 34.61 5.76 -11.95
C ILE A 293 34.69 6.25 -13.38
N ARG A 294 35.51 7.25 -13.68
CA ARG A 294 35.74 7.75 -15.07
C ARG A 294 36.46 6.75 -15.96
N LYS A 295 37.15 5.77 -15.36
CA LYS A 295 37.83 4.69 -16.09
C LYS A 295 36.87 3.58 -16.54
N TYR A 296 35.70 3.53 -15.94
CA TYR A 296 34.71 2.54 -16.32
C TYR A 296 33.94 3.04 -17.54
N THR A 297 33.80 2.14 -18.50
CA THR A 297 33.39 2.41 -19.85
C THR A 297 32.17 3.32 -19.99
N GLN A 298 32.32 4.33 -20.83
CA GLN A 298 31.24 5.15 -21.35
C GLN A 298 30.54 6.09 -20.37
N MET A 299 30.82 6.07 -19.05
CA MET A 299 30.12 6.93 -18.10
C MET A 299 30.36 8.42 -18.39
N THR A 300 31.58 8.80 -18.64
CA THR A 300 31.90 10.20 -19.01
C THR A 300 31.26 10.59 -20.34
N GLU A 301 31.34 9.73 -21.36
CA GLU A 301 30.70 9.97 -22.65
C GLU A 301 29.17 10.06 -22.53
N PHE A 302 28.58 9.21 -21.69
CA PHE A 302 27.16 9.27 -21.39
C PHE A 302 26.78 10.61 -20.76
N TYR A 303 27.44 10.97 -19.67
CA TYR A 303 27.18 12.21 -18.95
C TYR A 303 27.32 13.44 -19.88
N GLU A 304 28.44 13.54 -20.60
CA GLU A 304 28.65 14.63 -21.55
C GLU A 304 27.55 14.69 -22.64
N ALA A 305 27.09 13.54 -23.11
CA ALA A 305 26.03 13.48 -24.11
C ALA A 305 24.69 13.91 -23.60
N VAL A 306 24.25 13.44 -22.42
CA VAL A 306 22.94 13.79 -21.85
C VAL A 306 22.90 15.24 -21.36
N VAL A 307 23.99 15.77 -20.82
CA VAL A 307 24.12 17.18 -20.47
C VAL A 307 24.05 18.07 -21.71
N ALA A 308 24.75 17.67 -22.78
CA ALA A 308 24.74 18.43 -24.07
C ALA A 308 23.32 18.48 -24.68
N GLU A 309 22.51 17.46 -24.51
CA GLU A 309 21.12 17.44 -24.96
C GLU A 309 20.12 18.09 -23.99
N GLY A 310 20.57 18.45 -22.78
CA GLY A 310 19.75 19.08 -21.74
C GLY A 310 18.72 18.10 -21.13
N ILE A 311 19.07 16.83 -21.02
CA ILE A 311 18.19 15.77 -20.49
C ILE A 311 18.80 15.02 -19.29
N ALA A 312 19.87 15.53 -18.70
CA ALA A 312 20.57 14.85 -17.61
C ALA A 312 19.68 14.62 -16.37
N ASP A 313 18.80 15.56 -16.06
CA ASP A 313 17.85 15.51 -14.97
C ASP A 313 16.70 14.51 -15.18
N HIS A 314 16.50 14.05 -16.43
CA HIS A 314 15.56 12.98 -16.74
C HIS A 314 16.13 11.58 -16.47
N PHE A 315 17.39 11.48 -16.09
CA PHE A 315 18.01 10.20 -15.78
C PHE A 315 18.09 9.95 -14.29
N VAL A 316 17.70 8.73 -13.91
CA VAL A 316 17.94 8.18 -12.58
C VAL A 316 18.95 7.06 -12.73
N TYR A 317 20.14 7.24 -12.17
CA TYR A 317 21.25 6.31 -12.29
C TYR A 317 21.36 5.40 -11.09
N TYR A 318 21.43 4.09 -11.34
CA TYR A 318 21.49 3.05 -10.31
C TYR A 318 22.87 2.36 -10.33
N PRO A 319 23.87 2.88 -9.57
CA PRO A 319 25.23 2.40 -9.68
C PRO A 319 25.49 1.11 -8.90
N LEU A 320 24.76 0.86 -7.83
CA LEU A 320 25.03 -0.22 -6.87
C LEU A 320 23.73 -0.75 -6.29
N ASP A 321 23.72 -2.08 -6.09
CA ASP A 321 22.60 -2.82 -5.53
C ASP A 321 22.93 -3.32 -4.12
N GLU A 322 22.00 -3.12 -3.19
CA GLU A 322 22.06 -3.62 -1.81
C GLU A 322 23.42 -3.44 -1.11
N PRO A 323 23.89 -2.20 -0.90
CA PRO A 323 25.24 -1.94 -0.44
C PRO A 323 25.51 -2.36 1.03
N GLU A 324 24.47 -2.67 1.82
CA GLU A 324 24.63 -3.04 3.23
C GLU A 324 25.19 -4.45 3.46
N LYS A 325 25.31 -5.25 2.43
CA LYS A 325 25.73 -6.67 2.53
C LYS A 325 27.00 -6.90 3.35
N ASN A 326 27.96 -5.97 3.26
CA ASN A 326 29.17 -6.01 4.10
C ASN A 326 29.92 -4.67 4.10
N GLU A 327 30.87 -4.50 5.06
CA GLU A 327 31.63 -3.27 5.24
C GLU A 327 32.44 -2.86 4.00
N TRP A 328 32.99 -3.81 3.26
CA TRP A 328 33.74 -3.50 2.05
C TRP A 328 32.85 -2.90 0.97
N VAL A 329 31.66 -3.47 0.75
CA VAL A 329 30.67 -2.94 -0.20
C VAL A 329 30.22 -1.55 0.24
N ARG A 330 29.95 -1.36 1.52
CA ARG A 330 29.56 -0.04 2.04
C ARG A 330 30.61 1.04 1.76
N ASN A 331 31.85 0.79 2.13
CA ASN A 331 32.95 1.73 1.92
C ASN A 331 33.16 2.03 0.43
N ARG A 332 33.03 1.03 -0.42
CA ARG A 332 33.12 1.20 -1.87
C ARG A 332 31.96 2.02 -2.44
N THR A 333 30.76 1.76 -1.97
CA THR A 333 29.54 2.53 -2.33
C THR A 333 29.73 4.01 -2.00
N LYS A 334 30.20 4.32 -0.81
CA LYS A 334 30.46 5.69 -0.38
C LYS A 334 31.41 6.41 -1.33
N GLU A 335 32.51 5.76 -1.70
CA GLU A 335 33.49 6.33 -2.64
C GLU A 335 32.91 6.52 -4.04
N VAL A 336 32.12 5.56 -4.52
CA VAL A 336 31.40 5.67 -5.80
C VAL A 336 30.45 6.88 -5.79
N LEU A 337 29.61 6.99 -4.78
CA LEU A 337 28.63 8.09 -4.65
C LEU A 337 29.35 9.45 -4.56
N ARG A 338 30.43 9.54 -3.76
CA ARG A 338 31.26 10.74 -3.67
C ARG A 338 31.80 11.15 -5.05
N GLN A 339 32.30 10.20 -5.83
CA GLN A 339 32.80 10.45 -7.18
C GLN A 339 31.69 10.84 -8.15
N PHE A 340 30.49 10.26 -8.05
CA PHE A 340 29.33 10.67 -8.85
C PHE A 340 28.99 12.15 -8.58
N LYS A 341 28.90 12.54 -7.33
CA LYS A 341 28.63 13.94 -6.94
C LYS A 341 29.70 14.90 -7.45
N GLU A 342 30.95 14.47 -7.45
CA GLU A 342 32.07 15.30 -7.90
C GLU A 342 32.12 15.41 -9.43
N TYR A 343 31.94 14.30 -10.16
CA TYR A 343 32.18 14.27 -11.61
C TYR A 343 30.91 14.40 -12.46
N TYR A 344 29.76 14.01 -11.93
CA TYR A 344 28.49 13.93 -12.67
C TYR A 344 27.30 14.54 -11.90
N PRO A 345 27.40 15.80 -11.45
CA PRO A 345 26.48 16.38 -10.45
C PRO A 345 25.04 16.58 -10.96
N GLU A 346 24.77 16.62 -12.26
CA GLU A 346 23.42 16.78 -12.80
C GLU A 346 22.63 15.49 -12.85
N ILE A 347 23.28 14.32 -12.63
CA ILE A 347 22.60 13.03 -12.67
C ILE A 347 22.07 12.69 -11.27
N ARG A 348 20.81 12.32 -11.20
CA ARG A 348 20.21 11.75 -9.97
C ARG A 348 20.73 10.33 -9.77
N VAL A 349 21.26 10.05 -8.59
CA VAL A 349 21.76 8.73 -8.22
C VAL A 349 20.82 8.11 -7.21
N ILE A 350 20.28 6.94 -7.53
CA ILE A 350 19.46 6.17 -6.62
C ILE A 350 20.28 5.09 -5.91
N LEU A 351 19.91 4.81 -4.69
CA LEU A 351 20.54 3.80 -3.86
C LEU A 351 19.49 2.92 -3.19
N THR A 352 19.52 1.61 -3.49
CA THR A 352 18.71 0.61 -2.78
C THR A 352 19.37 0.27 -1.46
N ALA A 353 19.16 1.11 -0.47
CA ALA A 353 19.78 0.99 0.84
C ALA A 353 18.80 1.38 1.94
N SER A 354 18.91 0.71 3.10
CA SER A 354 18.28 1.19 4.30
C SER A 354 18.97 2.48 4.78
N PRO A 355 18.22 3.46 5.28
CA PRO A 355 18.75 4.75 5.69
C PRO A 355 19.56 4.71 6.98
N VAL A 356 19.57 3.60 7.64
CA VAL A 356 20.07 3.40 9.00
C VAL A 356 21.47 3.96 9.25
N GLU A 357 22.12 4.46 8.20
CA GLU A 357 23.45 5.03 8.35
C GLU A 357 23.50 6.42 7.73
N GLU A 358 23.77 7.43 8.54
CA GLU A 358 24.32 8.75 8.18
C GLU A 358 25.36 8.69 7.05
N PHE A 359 25.76 7.46 6.72
CA PHE A 359 26.86 7.09 5.85
C PHE A 359 26.65 7.46 4.39
N TYR A 360 25.39 7.47 3.91
CA TYR A 360 25.05 7.77 2.52
C TYR A 360 24.29 9.09 2.36
N ALA A 361 23.92 9.72 3.47
CA ALA A 361 22.99 10.85 3.46
C ALA A 361 23.44 12.03 2.60
N ASP A 362 24.74 12.28 2.55
CA ASP A 362 25.28 13.44 1.83
C ASP A 362 25.49 13.20 0.34
N GLU A 363 25.67 11.97 -0.10
CA GLU A 363 26.09 11.64 -1.45
C GLU A 363 24.96 11.12 -2.35
N ALA A 364 23.99 10.37 -1.81
CA ALA A 364 22.87 9.90 -2.62
C ALA A 364 21.81 10.97 -2.85
N SER A 365 21.25 11.01 -4.07
CA SER A 365 20.20 11.94 -4.43
C SER A 365 18.80 11.40 -4.10
N LEU A 366 18.65 10.09 -4.05
CA LEU A 366 17.40 9.41 -3.87
C LEU A 366 17.65 8.05 -3.21
N PHE A 367 16.91 7.74 -2.18
CA PHE A 367 16.96 6.44 -1.50
C PHE A 367 15.79 5.56 -1.91
N VAL A 368 16.03 4.25 -1.98
CA VAL A 368 15.01 3.24 -2.15
C VAL A 368 15.21 2.17 -1.09
N PRO A 369 14.58 2.32 0.07
CA PRO A 369 14.72 1.35 1.14
C PRO A 369 14.10 0.02 0.77
N PHE A 370 14.74 -1.06 1.23
CA PHE A 370 14.09 -2.35 1.29
C PHE A 370 12.89 -2.28 2.23
N PHE A 371 11.75 -2.65 1.69
CA PHE A 371 10.51 -2.61 2.40
C PHE A 371 10.37 -3.82 3.32
N TYR A 372 11.16 -3.89 4.37
CA TYR A 372 10.91 -4.78 5.48
C TYR A 372 10.36 -3.96 6.64
N SER A 373 9.07 -3.87 6.64
CA SER A 373 8.15 -3.56 7.74
C SER A 373 8.41 -2.34 8.62
N GLU A 374 9.61 -1.92 8.89
CA GLU A 374 9.84 -0.96 9.97
C GLU A 374 10.50 0.35 9.53
N LEU A 375 11.10 0.35 8.35
CA LEU A 375 12.09 1.36 7.98
C LEU A 375 11.58 2.51 7.11
N ALA A 376 10.50 2.33 6.35
CA ALA A 376 10.04 3.36 5.43
C ALA A 376 9.56 4.64 6.13
N GLU A 377 9.07 4.50 7.35
CA GLU A 377 8.64 5.65 8.15
C GLU A 377 9.82 6.34 8.83
N ASP A 378 10.86 5.59 9.18
CA ASP A 378 12.10 6.14 9.68
C ASP A 378 12.80 6.99 8.61
N TYR A 379 12.50 6.74 7.34
CA TYR A 379 13.01 7.52 6.23
C TYR A 379 12.52 8.96 6.17
N ALA A 380 11.26 9.18 6.46
CA ALA A 380 10.71 10.54 6.49
C ALA A 380 11.45 11.40 7.53
N ASP A 381 11.86 10.78 8.63
CA ASP A 381 12.58 11.45 9.71
C ASP A 381 14.09 11.52 9.44
N PHE A 382 14.68 10.48 8.81
CA PHE A 382 16.09 10.37 8.54
C PHE A 382 16.56 11.14 7.31
N GLY A 383 15.73 11.24 6.28
CA GLY A 383 16.09 11.80 4.98
C GLY A 383 16.31 13.31 4.98
N GLU A 384 16.12 14.03 6.11
CA GLU A 384 16.22 15.49 6.19
C GLU A 384 15.57 16.20 4.99
N GLY A 385 14.41 15.69 4.52
CA GLY A 385 13.70 16.19 3.36
C GLY A 385 14.24 15.71 2.00
N LYS A 386 15.12 14.71 1.95
CA LYS A 386 15.52 14.08 0.69
C LYS A 386 14.41 13.17 0.13
N PRO A 387 14.21 13.15 -1.18
CA PRO A 387 13.23 12.26 -1.79
C PRO A 387 13.63 10.80 -1.59
N PHE A 388 12.64 9.94 -1.37
CA PHE A 388 12.82 8.50 -1.33
C PHE A 388 11.66 7.80 -2.01
N TRP A 389 11.91 6.57 -2.48
CA TRP A 389 10.90 5.71 -3.07
C TRP A 389 10.69 4.46 -2.23
N VAL A 390 9.57 3.80 -2.43
CA VAL A 390 9.28 2.50 -1.83
C VAL A 390 9.62 1.37 -2.80
N TYR A 391 9.81 0.16 -2.29
CA TYR A 391 10.20 -1.02 -3.05
C TYR A 391 9.30 -2.21 -2.69
N PHE A 392 8.97 -3.07 -3.65
CA PHE A 392 8.14 -4.28 -3.48
C PHE A 392 6.68 -4.10 -3.05
N LEU A 393 6.08 -2.96 -3.28
CA LEU A 393 4.67 -2.73 -2.98
C LEU A 393 3.85 -2.57 -4.25
N ALA A 394 3.61 -3.65 -4.98
CA ALA A 394 2.91 -3.61 -6.27
C ALA A 394 1.39 -3.41 -6.17
N GLU A 395 0.87 -2.83 -5.09
CA GLU A 395 -0.55 -2.77 -4.85
C GLU A 395 -1.07 -1.34 -4.70
N ARG A 396 -2.28 -1.12 -5.22
CA ARG A 396 -2.94 0.17 -5.29
C ARG A 396 -2.93 0.95 -3.98
N ALA A 397 -3.45 0.33 -2.92
CA ALA A 397 -3.58 1.02 -1.64
C ALA A 397 -2.23 1.21 -0.95
N ALA A 398 -1.40 0.17 -0.91
CA ALA A 398 -0.11 0.24 -0.26
C ALA A 398 0.84 1.22 -0.97
N SER A 399 0.99 1.12 -2.28
CA SER A 399 1.89 2.01 -3.01
C SER A 399 1.39 3.45 -3.05
N GLY A 400 0.09 3.69 -3.31
CA GLY A 400 -0.44 5.04 -3.44
C GLY A 400 -0.61 5.75 -2.09
N TRP A 401 -1.44 5.19 -1.23
CA TRP A 401 -1.80 5.82 0.04
C TRP A 401 -0.68 5.79 1.06
N TYR A 402 -0.02 4.65 1.21
CA TYR A 402 1.09 4.54 2.15
C TYR A 402 2.25 5.45 1.77
N SER A 403 2.62 5.50 0.49
CA SER A 403 3.65 6.44 0.01
C SER A 403 3.29 7.89 0.30
N ALA A 404 2.04 8.29 0.07
CA ALA A 404 1.58 9.64 0.40
C ALA A 404 1.65 9.93 1.91
N MET A 405 1.31 8.94 2.74
CA MET A 405 1.34 9.05 4.20
C MET A 405 2.76 9.24 4.74
N ILE A 406 3.72 8.48 4.23
CA ILE A 406 5.11 8.54 4.69
C ILE A 406 5.96 9.58 3.94
N GLY A 407 5.40 10.23 2.93
CA GLY A 407 6.12 11.21 2.12
C GLY A 407 7.04 10.63 1.06
N ALA A 408 6.89 9.34 0.72
CA ALA A 408 7.62 8.75 -0.39
C ALA A 408 7.12 9.33 -1.72
N SER A 409 8.04 9.64 -2.63
CA SER A 409 7.71 10.27 -3.91
C SER A 409 7.61 9.29 -5.08
N GLY A 410 7.82 8.00 -4.84
CA GLY A 410 7.81 7.03 -5.93
C GLY A 410 7.96 5.58 -5.50
N TYR A 411 8.12 4.74 -6.50
CA TYR A 411 8.16 3.28 -6.40
C TYR A 411 9.23 2.70 -7.31
N LEU A 412 10.01 1.74 -6.81
CA LEU A 412 10.96 0.98 -7.59
C LEU A 412 10.58 -0.51 -7.60
N GLN A 413 10.67 -1.14 -8.76
CA GLN A 413 10.59 -2.58 -8.94
C GLN A 413 11.77 -3.07 -9.76
N TRP A 414 12.45 -4.12 -9.31
CA TRP A 414 13.66 -4.62 -9.99
C TRP A 414 13.37 -5.32 -11.32
N GLU A 415 12.15 -5.81 -11.52
CA GLU A 415 11.73 -6.43 -12.77
C GLU A 415 10.41 -5.86 -13.28
N TYR A 416 10.30 -5.80 -14.61
CA TYR A 416 9.12 -5.36 -15.32
C TYR A 416 8.50 -6.47 -16.18
N GLY A 417 9.29 -7.21 -16.91
CA GLY A 417 8.85 -8.31 -17.77
C GLY A 417 9.92 -9.39 -17.82
N LEU A 418 9.90 -10.30 -16.89
CA LEU A 418 10.80 -11.43 -16.83
C LEU A 418 10.11 -12.63 -17.50
N PHE A 419 10.37 -12.85 -18.80
CA PHE A 419 9.78 -13.94 -19.57
C PHE A 419 10.60 -15.22 -19.52
N CYS A 420 11.33 -15.42 -18.44
CA CYS A 420 12.09 -16.64 -18.19
C CYS A 420 11.95 -17.05 -16.72
N GLY A 421 12.02 -18.34 -16.48
CA GLY A 421 12.08 -18.92 -15.16
C GLY A 421 13.50 -19.04 -14.63
N TRP A 422 13.60 -19.33 -13.34
CA TRP A 422 14.85 -19.67 -12.69
C TRP A 422 15.37 -21.01 -13.20
N ASN A 423 16.65 -21.08 -13.52
CA ASN A 423 17.36 -22.28 -13.90
C ASN A 423 18.24 -22.73 -12.72
N ASP A 424 17.81 -23.77 -12.04
CA ASP A 424 18.50 -24.29 -10.84
C ASP A 424 19.92 -24.82 -11.16
N ASP A 425 20.16 -25.30 -12.37
CA ASP A 425 21.46 -25.85 -12.78
C ASP A 425 22.51 -24.75 -12.98
N GLU A 426 22.08 -23.57 -13.40
CA GLU A 426 22.97 -22.44 -13.73
C GLU A 426 22.91 -21.32 -12.69
N GLY A 427 21.90 -21.30 -11.84
CA GLY A 427 21.69 -20.24 -10.86
C GLY A 427 21.37 -18.87 -11.49
N LEU A 428 20.66 -18.88 -12.63
CA LEU A 428 20.33 -17.70 -13.43
C LEU A 428 18.87 -17.75 -13.91
N TYR A 429 18.30 -16.58 -14.18
CA TYR A 429 16.99 -16.46 -14.86
C TYR A 429 17.17 -16.59 -16.37
N ASN A 430 17.21 -17.81 -16.87
CA ASN A 430 17.35 -18.10 -18.31
C ASN A 430 16.56 -19.34 -18.78
N LYS A 431 15.75 -19.96 -17.93
CA LYS A 431 14.82 -21.04 -18.30
C LYS A 431 13.77 -20.46 -19.23
N LYS A 432 13.73 -20.93 -20.48
CA LYS A 432 12.67 -20.53 -21.42
C LYS A 432 11.32 -21.03 -20.93
N LEU A 433 10.36 -20.10 -20.76
CA LEU A 433 9.00 -20.41 -20.42
C LEU A 433 8.10 -20.44 -21.65
N THR A 434 7.10 -21.28 -21.63
CA THR A 434 6.01 -21.28 -22.63
C THR A 434 5.02 -20.16 -22.33
N THR A 435 4.18 -19.80 -23.30
CA THR A 435 3.08 -18.85 -23.08
C THR A 435 2.20 -19.29 -21.95
N GLU A 436 1.87 -20.59 -21.88
CA GLU A 436 1.00 -21.14 -20.82
C GLU A 436 1.62 -20.98 -19.43
N GLU A 437 2.92 -21.27 -19.26
CA GLU A 437 3.63 -21.08 -18.00
C GLU A 437 3.62 -19.61 -17.58
N LEU A 438 3.88 -18.66 -18.51
CA LEU A 438 3.85 -17.24 -18.24
C LEU A 438 2.46 -16.74 -17.81
N TRP A 439 1.41 -17.21 -18.49
CA TRP A 439 0.03 -16.85 -18.17
C TRP A 439 -0.48 -17.49 -16.87
N ASN A 440 0.17 -18.54 -16.42
CA ASN A 440 -0.05 -19.16 -15.11
C ASN A 440 0.77 -18.49 -13.98
N GLY A 441 1.47 -17.40 -14.28
CA GLY A 441 2.20 -16.61 -13.28
C GLY A 441 3.66 -17.02 -13.07
N GLU A 442 4.22 -17.89 -13.94
CA GLU A 442 5.66 -18.11 -13.94
C GLU A 442 6.37 -16.95 -14.65
N GLY A 443 7.42 -16.42 -14.05
CA GLY A 443 8.19 -15.29 -14.60
C GLY A 443 7.71 -13.92 -14.15
N GLY A 444 7.92 -12.89 -14.98
CA GLY A 444 7.61 -11.50 -14.65
C GLY A 444 6.13 -11.22 -14.49
N THR A 445 5.80 -10.31 -13.58
CA THR A 445 4.43 -10.13 -13.06
C THR A 445 3.70 -8.89 -13.57
N PHE A 446 4.39 -7.94 -14.20
CA PHE A 446 3.77 -6.68 -14.63
C PHE A 446 3.22 -6.71 -16.06
N VAL A 447 3.88 -7.40 -16.95
CA VAL A 447 3.48 -7.54 -18.34
C VAL A 447 3.53 -8.99 -18.80
N LEU A 448 2.50 -9.42 -19.50
CA LEU A 448 2.47 -10.73 -20.14
C LEU A 448 2.71 -10.58 -21.65
N PRO A 449 3.32 -11.58 -22.30
CA PRO A 449 3.52 -11.52 -23.74
C PRO A 449 2.22 -11.82 -24.47
N GLY A 450 1.87 -10.97 -25.44
CA GLY A 450 0.81 -11.20 -26.39
C GLY A 450 1.39 -11.43 -27.78
N ARG A 451 1.05 -12.54 -28.43
CA ARG A 451 1.51 -12.90 -29.75
C ARG A 451 0.35 -13.32 -30.67
N ILE A 452 0.39 -12.83 -31.90
CA ILE A 452 -0.65 -13.13 -32.90
C ILE A 452 -0.76 -14.64 -33.17
N ASP A 453 0.35 -15.33 -33.26
CA ASP A 453 0.38 -16.76 -33.58
C ASP A 453 -0.10 -17.67 -32.46
N ASP A 454 -0.16 -17.17 -31.23
CA ASP A 454 -0.76 -17.89 -30.10
C ASP A 454 -2.31 -17.79 -30.08
N GLY A 455 -2.90 -16.91 -30.88
CA GLY A 455 -4.35 -16.69 -30.94
C GLY A 455 -4.96 -16.00 -29.71
N ILE A 456 -4.12 -15.64 -28.73
CA ILE A 456 -4.59 -15.01 -27.48
C ILE A 456 -4.88 -13.52 -27.69
N VAL A 457 -4.06 -12.86 -28.52
CA VAL A 457 -4.22 -11.47 -28.89
C VAL A 457 -4.17 -11.30 -30.40
N ASN A 458 -4.73 -10.19 -30.90
CA ASN A 458 -4.75 -9.93 -32.33
C ASN A 458 -3.47 -9.26 -32.85
N GLU A 459 -2.57 -8.90 -31.96
CA GLU A 459 -1.32 -8.20 -32.26
C GLU A 459 -0.21 -8.60 -31.28
N ASN A 460 1.02 -8.43 -31.71
CA ASN A 460 2.16 -8.57 -30.81
C ASN A 460 2.22 -7.36 -29.88
N ARG A 461 1.87 -7.54 -28.61
CA ARG A 461 1.85 -6.47 -27.59
C ARG A 461 2.12 -6.99 -26.18
N GLY A 462 2.41 -6.08 -25.27
CA GLY A 462 2.34 -6.35 -23.84
C GLY A 462 0.87 -6.45 -23.38
N VAL A 463 0.60 -7.37 -22.49
CA VAL A 463 -0.72 -7.54 -21.89
C VAL A 463 -0.62 -7.30 -20.40
N THR A 464 -1.50 -6.46 -19.89
CA THR A 464 -1.46 -5.99 -18.51
C THR A 464 -1.80 -7.09 -17.50
N THR A 465 -1.29 -6.93 -16.29
CA THR A 465 -1.57 -7.81 -15.14
C THR A 465 -2.19 -7.01 -14.00
N THR A 466 -2.68 -7.72 -12.99
CA THR A 466 -3.21 -7.10 -11.76
C THR A 466 -2.16 -6.25 -11.06
N CYS A 467 -0.89 -6.64 -11.11
CA CYS A 467 0.22 -5.85 -10.55
C CYS A 467 0.44 -4.53 -11.33
N ALA A 468 0.44 -4.59 -12.66
CA ALA A 468 0.62 -3.37 -13.48
C ALA A 468 -0.52 -2.38 -13.31
N GLU A 469 -1.77 -2.86 -13.33
CA GLU A 469 -2.93 -2.00 -13.06
C GLU A 469 -2.89 -1.44 -11.63
N GLY A 470 -2.49 -2.26 -10.64
CA GLY A 470 -2.36 -1.82 -9.25
C GLY A 470 -1.36 -0.68 -9.06
N ILE A 471 -0.21 -0.71 -9.71
CA ILE A 471 0.77 0.40 -9.66
C ILE A 471 0.27 1.64 -10.38
N ARG A 472 -0.37 1.48 -11.51
CA ARG A 472 -0.97 2.61 -12.22
C ARG A 472 -2.05 3.28 -11.38
N ASP A 473 -2.93 2.48 -10.80
CA ASP A 473 -3.96 2.97 -9.89
C ASP A 473 -3.34 3.63 -8.64
N ALA A 474 -2.23 3.08 -8.11
CA ALA A 474 -1.50 3.70 -7.01
C ALA A 474 -0.98 5.10 -7.34
N ALA A 475 -0.46 5.30 -8.55
CA ALA A 475 -0.03 6.63 -9.01
C ALA A 475 -1.22 7.60 -9.12
N GLU A 476 -2.38 7.13 -9.55
CA GLU A 476 -3.61 7.93 -9.62
C GLU A 476 -4.15 8.25 -8.21
N GLU A 477 -4.11 7.30 -7.28
CA GLU A 477 -4.45 7.54 -5.86
C GLU A 477 -3.52 8.59 -5.22
N TYR A 478 -2.22 8.50 -5.51
CA TYR A 478 -1.24 9.48 -5.02
C TYR A 478 -1.60 10.89 -5.49
N GLU A 479 -1.96 11.09 -6.76
CA GLU A 479 -2.39 12.39 -7.28
C GLU A 479 -3.67 12.92 -6.60
N LYS A 480 -4.64 12.04 -6.33
CA LYS A 480 -5.84 12.43 -5.57
C LYS A 480 -5.49 12.97 -4.20
N LEU A 481 -4.54 12.32 -3.53
CA LEU A 481 -4.06 12.75 -2.22
C LEU A 481 -3.28 14.06 -2.28
N LEU A 482 -2.50 14.32 -3.33
CA LEU A 482 -1.85 15.62 -3.53
C LEU A 482 -2.86 16.74 -3.75
N ILE A 483 -3.92 16.50 -4.55
CA ILE A 483 -5.01 17.47 -4.73
C ILE A 483 -5.71 17.74 -3.38
N PHE A 484 -5.95 16.70 -2.60
CA PHE A 484 -6.51 16.85 -1.25
C PHE A 484 -5.58 17.66 -0.35
N LYS A 485 -4.28 17.37 -0.37
CA LYS A 485 -3.26 18.10 0.39
C LYS A 485 -3.26 19.60 0.11
N GLU A 486 -3.29 19.98 -1.17
CA GLU A 486 -3.33 21.39 -1.56
C GLU A 486 -4.59 22.10 -1.04
N LYS A 487 -5.75 21.44 -1.17
CA LYS A 487 -7.03 21.99 -0.71
C LYS A 487 -7.10 22.08 0.82
N ALA A 488 -6.65 21.04 1.51
CA ALA A 488 -6.58 21.04 2.96
C ALA A 488 -5.65 22.14 3.49
N LYS A 489 -4.45 22.27 2.90
CA LYS A 489 -3.50 23.32 3.26
C LYS A 489 -4.08 24.71 3.05
N ALA A 490 -4.70 24.96 1.91
CA ALA A 490 -5.34 26.25 1.64
C ALA A 490 -6.44 26.59 2.65
N PHE A 491 -7.19 25.58 3.11
CA PHE A 491 -8.21 25.74 4.14
C PHE A 491 -7.60 26.07 5.51
N TYR A 492 -6.59 25.32 5.94
CA TYR A 492 -5.89 25.55 7.23
C TYR A 492 -5.24 26.94 7.27
N ASP A 493 -4.43 27.26 6.24
CA ASP A 493 -3.71 28.53 6.16
C ASP A 493 -4.70 29.70 6.11
N GLY A 494 -5.80 29.54 5.35
CA GLY A 494 -6.82 30.56 5.21
C GLY A 494 -7.60 30.87 6.50
N LEU A 495 -7.64 29.92 7.43
CA LEU A 495 -8.32 30.08 8.74
C LEU A 495 -7.36 30.20 9.92
N GLY A 496 -6.05 30.03 9.69
CA GLY A 496 -5.04 30.06 10.75
C GLY A 496 -5.07 28.83 11.66
N ILE A 497 -5.50 27.68 11.16
CA ILE A 497 -5.51 26.41 11.90
C ILE A 497 -4.09 25.85 11.90
N THR A 498 -3.51 25.64 13.07
CA THR A 498 -2.14 25.11 13.23
C THR A 498 -2.09 23.78 14.02
N GLU A 499 -3.24 23.31 14.51
CA GLU A 499 -3.32 22.12 15.35
C GLU A 499 -3.15 20.81 14.57
N TYR A 500 -3.42 20.82 13.26
CA TYR A 500 -3.42 19.64 12.40
C TYR A 500 -2.77 19.90 11.07
N THR A 501 -2.17 18.84 10.52
CA THR A 501 -1.57 18.82 9.19
C THR A 501 -2.33 17.86 8.26
N PHE A 502 -2.03 17.91 6.99
CA PHE A 502 -2.50 16.93 6.01
C PHE A 502 -2.07 15.50 6.40
N GLU A 503 -0.84 15.35 6.83
CA GLU A 503 -0.27 14.07 7.25
C GLU A 503 -1.05 13.48 8.44
N ASP A 504 -1.46 14.31 9.39
CA ASP A 504 -2.33 13.88 10.49
C ASP A 504 -3.68 13.35 9.99
N SER A 505 -4.25 13.98 8.97
CA SER A 505 -5.52 13.54 8.36
C SER A 505 -5.38 12.18 7.67
N ILE A 506 -4.36 12.01 6.83
CA ILE A 506 -4.13 10.76 6.11
C ILE A 506 -3.77 9.63 7.08
N ARG A 507 -2.92 9.88 8.06
CA ARG A 507 -2.59 8.90 9.11
C ARG A 507 -3.83 8.46 9.87
N SER A 508 -4.75 9.38 10.17
CA SER A 508 -6.03 9.07 10.81
C SER A 508 -6.85 8.06 10.01
N ILE A 509 -6.87 8.21 8.71
CA ILE A 509 -7.60 7.30 7.82
C ILE A 509 -6.87 5.96 7.69
N TYR A 510 -5.56 5.99 7.46
CA TYR A 510 -4.77 4.81 7.13
C TYR A 510 -4.43 3.94 8.34
N ALA A 511 -3.95 4.54 9.44
CA ALA A 511 -3.46 3.79 10.60
C ALA A 511 -4.54 2.97 11.31
N ASN A 512 -5.80 3.39 11.21
CA ASN A 512 -6.92 2.64 11.80
C ASN A 512 -7.42 1.49 10.93
N VAL A 513 -6.94 1.36 9.69
CA VAL A 513 -7.39 0.37 8.72
C VAL A 513 -6.38 -0.73 8.54
N ILE A 514 -5.12 -0.37 8.55
CA ILE A 514 -4.01 -1.29 8.36
C ILE A 514 -3.31 -1.43 9.70
N ASP A 515 -3.13 -2.65 10.15
CA ASP A 515 -2.19 -2.92 11.21
C ASP A 515 -0.81 -2.51 10.68
N THR A 516 -0.21 -1.52 11.31
CA THR A 516 1.04 -0.89 10.89
C THR A 516 2.23 -1.83 10.81
N HIS A 517 2.03 -3.11 11.13
CA HIS A 517 3.04 -4.15 11.07
C HIS A 517 2.97 -5.03 9.84
N THR A 518 1.89 -4.95 9.08
CA THR A 518 1.70 -5.79 7.90
C THR A 518 1.59 -4.90 6.67
N TYR A 519 2.65 -4.85 5.91
CA TYR A 519 2.71 -4.14 4.62
C TYR A 519 2.11 -4.95 3.46
N ASN A 520 1.41 -6.03 3.77
CA ASN A 520 0.66 -6.78 2.80
C ASN A 520 -0.69 -6.09 2.61
N SER A 521 -0.85 -5.43 1.51
CA SER A 521 -2.09 -4.86 1.03
C SER A 521 -3.18 -5.89 0.79
N ASP A 522 -2.84 -7.16 0.63
CA ASP A 522 -3.77 -8.29 0.66
C ASP A 522 -4.66 -8.26 1.92
N GLU A 523 -4.30 -7.44 2.90
CA GLU A 523 -4.97 -7.31 4.18
C GLU A 523 -5.88 -6.09 4.29
N ILE A 524 -5.88 -5.15 3.31
CA ILE A 524 -6.90 -4.10 3.30
C ILE A 524 -8.16 -4.65 2.66
N PRO A 525 -9.21 -4.93 3.43
CA PRO A 525 -10.47 -5.37 2.83
C PRO A 525 -10.97 -4.32 1.83
N ALA A 526 -11.45 -4.75 0.68
CA ALA A 526 -11.88 -3.84 -0.38
C ALA A 526 -13.01 -2.90 0.05
N ASP A 527 -13.89 -3.33 0.96
CA ASP A 527 -14.92 -2.47 1.54
C ASP A 527 -14.34 -1.34 2.41
N ILE A 528 -13.20 -1.58 3.05
CA ILE A 528 -12.47 -0.56 3.79
C ILE A 528 -11.79 0.42 2.82
N PHE A 529 -11.16 -0.11 1.78
CA PHE A 529 -10.55 0.74 0.74
C PHE A 529 -11.59 1.62 0.02
N ASP A 530 -12.75 1.05 -0.33
CA ASP A 530 -13.88 1.80 -0.89
C ASP A 530 -14.37 2.93 0.03
N LEU A 531 -14.36 2.68 1.34
CA LEU A 531 -14.69 3.72 2.32
C LEU A 531 -13.65 4.84 2.36
N MET A 532 -12.37 4.49 2.37
CA MET A 532 -11.27 5.46 2.34
C MET A 532 -11.39 6.36 1.10
N GLN A 533 -11.62 5.77 -0.06
CA GLN A 533 -11.83 6.52 -1.29
C GLN A 533 -13.04 7.45 -1.23
N LYS A 534 -14.17 6.97 -0.73
CA LYS A 534 -15.38 7.79 -0.58
C LYS A 534 -15.16 8.96 0.36
N GLU A 535 -14.39 8.81 1.42
CA GLU A 535 -14.04 9.91 2.32
C GLU A 535 -13.21 10.96 1.59
N ILE A 536 -12.15 10.55 0.88
CA ILE A 536 -11.30 11.48 0.13
C ILE A 536 -12.07 12.19 -0.97
N TYR A 537 -12.87 11.50 -1.76
CA TYR A 537 -13.70 12.12 -2.79
C TYR A 537 -14.68 13.13 -2.19
N SER A 538 -15.31 12.79 -1.07
CA SER A 538 -16.18 13.69 -0.35
C SER A 538 -15.44 14.97 0.07
N ASP A 539 -14.26 14.83 0.65
CA ASP A 539 -13.47 15.96 1.13
C ASP A 539 -12.91 16.83 -0.04
N ILE A 540 -12.46 16.21 -1.12
CA ILE A 540 -12.02 16.95 -2.32
C ILE A 540 -13.19 17.69 -2.98
N LEU A 541 -14.34 17.01 -3.17
CA LEU A 541 -15.51 17.58 -3.85
C LEU A 541 -16.17 18.70 -3.06
N SER A 542 -16.11 18.66 -1.73
CA SER A 542 -16.70 19.70 -0.88
C SER A 542 -16.05 21.07 -1.06
N GLY A 543 -14.89 21.12 -1.72
CA GLY A 543 -14.13 22.34 -1.87
C GLY A 543 -13.60 22.86 -0.54
N THR A 544 -13.43 21.98 0.45
CA THR A 544 -12.81 22.27 1.73
C THR A 544 -13.52 23.37 2.53
N ASN A 545 -14.80 23.25 2.71
CA ASN A 545 -15.54 24.14 3.62
C ASN A 545 -15.45 23.68 5.08
N SER A 546 -14.89 22.51 5.31
CA SER A 546 -14.72 21.91 6.63
C SER A 546 -13.57 20.92 6.65
N PHE A 547 -13.10 20.65 7.82
CA PHE A 547 -12.14 19.59 8.10
C PHE A 547 -12.60 18.82 9.32
N THR A 548 -12.52 17.50 9.28
CA THR A 548 -12.97 16.64 10.35
C THR A 548 -11.81 15.81 10.88
N VAL A 549 -11.62 15.84 12.19
CA VAL A 549 -10.69 14.99 12.91
C VAL A 549 -11.47 14.04 13.79
N ILE A 550 -11.10 12.77 13.75
CA ILE A 550 -11.65 11.73 14.60
C ILE A 550 -10.54 11.26 15.52
N SER A 551 -10.75 11.33 16.81
CA SER A 551 -9.81 10.86 17.82
C SER A 551 -10.46 9.92 18.81
N GLU A 552 -9.68 8.98 19.35
CA GLU A 552 -10.14 8.11 20.42
C GLU A 552 -10.20 8.89 21.74
N ASN A 553 -11.30 8.74 22.48
CA ASN A 553 -11.51 9.35 23.78
C ASN A 553 -12.08 8.31 24.76
N ARG A 554 -11.27 7.31 25.04
CA ARG A 554 -11.65 6.13 25.81
C ARG A 554 -11.62 6.41 27.31
N THR A 555 -12.62 5.90 28.00
CA THR A 555 -12.70 5.87 29.47
C THR A 555 -13.29 4.56 29.94
N GLU A 556 -13.19 4.24 31.24
CA GLU A 556 -13.87 3.06 31.78
C GLU A 556 -15.39 3.12 31.58
N ALA A 557 -15.98 4.31 31.64
CA ALA A 557 -17.41 4.52 31.40
C ALA A 557 -17.80 4.44 29.93
N ASN A 558 -16.87 4.80 29.02
CA ASN A 558 -17.05 4.74 27.59
C ASN A 558 -15.81 4.12 26.95
N PRO A 559 -15.69 2.78 26.93
CA PRO A 559 -14.49 2.09 26.42
C PRO A 559 -14.25 2.27 24.92
N ASN A 560 -15.25 2.73 24.19
CA ASN A 560 -15.21 2.97 22.75
C ASN A 560 -15.49 4.45 22.42
N GLY A 561 -15.15 5.33 23.35
CA GLY A 561 -15.34 6.76 23.21
C GLY A 561 -14.57 7.33 22.01
N VAL A 562 -15.23 8.22 21.28
CA VAL A 562 -14.72 8.91 20.10
C VAL A 562 -15.03 10.40 20.28
N THR A 563 -14.06 11.24 19.93
CA THR A 563 -14.28 12.66 19.75
C THR A 563 -14.17 12.99 18.27
N VAL A 564 -15.20 13.61 17.72
CA VAL A 564 -15.22 14.13 16.35
C VAL A 564 -15.12 15.65 16.43
N GLU A 565 -14.06 16.21 15.91
CA GLU A 565 -13.84 17.65 15.82
C GLU A 565 -14.01 18.11 14.37
N VAL A 566 -14.93 19.03 14.14
CA VAL A 566 -15.19 19.58 12.80
C VAL A 566 -14.82 21.06 12.80
N PHE A 567 -13.82 21.40 12.03
CA PHE A 567 -13.35 22.77 11.82
C PHE A 567 -14.07 23.38 10.63
N THR A 568 -14.64 24.56 10.80
CA THR A 568 -15.39 25.26 9.77
C THR A 568 -15.12 26.74 9.81
N ARG A 569 -15.55 27.45 8.77
CA ARG A 569 -15.67 28.90 8.84
C ARG A 569 -16.74 29.26 9.87
N LYS A 570 -16.53 30.40 10.54
CA LYS A 570 -17.44 30.88 11.57
C LYS A 570 -18.89 31.01 11.05
N GLY A 571 -19.82 30.48 11.84
CA GLY A 571 -21.25 30.55 11.60
C GLY A 571 -21.79 29.41 10.72
N ALA A 572 -21.00 28.39 10.42
CA ALA A 572 -21.46 27.22 9.70
C ALA A 572 -22.40 26.36 10.57
N THR A 573 -23.39 25.75 9.95
CA THR A 573 -24.28 24.77 10.61
C THR A 573 -23.67 23.39 10.47
N VAL A 574 -23.32 22.77 11.61
CA VAL A 574 -22.67 21.45 11.65
C VAL A 574 -23.52 20.45 12.41
N ALA A 575 -23.62 19.22 11.88
CA ALA A 575 -24.25 18.10 12.54
C ALA A 575 -23.50 16.80 12.29
N LEU A 576 -23.51 15.89 13.29
CA LEU A 576 -23.07 14.52 13.20
C LEU A 576 -24.30 13.62 13.29
N ASP A 577 -24.63 12.86 12.24
CA ASP A 577 -25.86 12.04 12.12
C ASP A 577 -27.14 12.81 12.45
N GLY A 578 -27.20 14.07 12.06
CA GLY A 578 -28.30 14.98 12.38
C GLY A 578 -28.31 15.56 13.77
N ARG A 579 -27.36 15.21 14.62
CA ARG A 579 -27.14 15.74 15.98
C ARG A 579 -26.27 17.00 15.93
N GLY A 580 -26.64 18.06 16.64
CA GLY A 580 -25.79 19.24 16.82
C GLY A 580 -24.56 18.93 17.68
N ALA A 581 -23.54 19.77 17.59
CA ALA A 581 -22.31 19.67 18.37
C ALA A 581 -22.59 19.76 19.89
N ASP A 582 -21.83 19.01 20.68
CA ASP A 582 -21.86 19.10 22.14
C ASP A 582 -21.22 20.39 22.63
N GLU A 583 -20.20 20.87 21.90
CA GLU A 583 -19.50 22.10 22.17
C GLU A 583 -19.11 22.79 20.85
N THR A 584 -19.12 24.12 20.84
CA THR A 584 -18.60 24.92 19.73
C THR A 584 -17.61 25.95 20.28
N LEU A 585 -16.38 25.86 19.84
CA LEU A 585 -15.29 26.75 20.22
C LEU A 585 -15.02 27.79 19.15
N ASP A 586 -15.03 29.08 19.51
CA ASP A 586 -14.81 30.20 18.60
C ASP A 586 -13.35 30.65 18.66
N PHE A 587 -12.63 30.52 17.52
CA PHE A 587 -11.26 30.96 17.33
C PHE A 587 -11.14 32.25 16.51
N GLY A 588 -12.25 32.94 16.32
CA GLY A 588 -12.30 34.23 15.62
C GLY A 588 -12.50 34.07 14.11
N SER A 589 -11.56 33.48 13.39
CA SER A 589 -11.66 33.21 11.95
C SER A 589 -12.36 31.87 11.63
N TYR A 590 -12.36 30.95 12.57
CA TYR A 590 -12.99 29.63 12.42
C TYR A 590 -13.69 29.19 13.71
N GLU A 591 -14.52 28.19 13.59
CA GLU A 591 -15.15 27.50 14.70
C GLU A 591 -14.77 26.02 14.66
N LYS A 592 -14.61 25.44 15.86
CA LYS A 592 -14.42 24.01 16.05
C LYS A 592 -15.66 23.44 16.75
N HIS A 593 -16.34 22.54 16.07
CA HIS A 593 -17.51 21.85 16.60
C HIS A 593 -17.09 20.48 17.12
N VAL A 594 -17.33 20.22 18.39
CA VAL A 594 -16.90 19.00 19.08
C VAL A 594 -18.11 18.09 19.32
N PHE A 595 -17.99 16.84 18.94
CA PHE A 595 -18.97 15.80 19.19
C PHE A 595 -18.31 14.68 20.00
N ASN A 596 -18.87 14.35 21.15
CA ASN A 596 -18.48 13.17 21.91
C ASN A 596 -19.42 12.03 21.53
N ASP A 597 -18.85 10.92 21.11
CA ASP A 597 -19.58 9.79 20.59
C ASP A 597 -18.98 8.45 21.08
N SER A 598 -19.52 7.34 20.62
CA SER A 598 -19.02 6.02 20.98
C SER A 598 -19.23 5.06 19.81
N ALA A 599 -18.17 4.39 19.40
CA ALA A 599 -18.24 3.37 18.36
C ALA A 599 -18.92 2.09 18.91
N THR A 600 -19.76 1.48 18.08
CA THR A 600 -20.42 0.20 18.39
C THR A 600 -19.78 -0.98 17.66
N GLU A 601 -19.16 -0.70 16.51
CA GLU A 601 -18.42 -1.67 15.74
C GLU A 601 -17.25 -1.01 15.02
N LYS A 602 -16.23 -1.81 14.68
CA LYS A 602 -15.10 -1.33 13.85
C LYS A 602 -15.60 -1.07 12.44
N GLY A 603 -15.33 0.13 11.90
CA GLY A 603 -15.77 0.51 10.57
C GLY A 603 -17.18 1.12 10.53
N GLU A 604 -17.75 1.48 11.68
CA GLU A 604 -19.05 2.16 11.76
C GLU A 604 -19.03 3.49 11.01
N ARG A 605 -20.08 3.73 10.22
CA ARG A 605 -20.20 4.91 9.36
C ARG A 605 -21.04 5.98 9.98
N HIS A 606 -20.57 7.20 9.94
CA HIS A 606 -21.23 8.40 10.44
C HIS A 606 -21.30 9.47 9.34
N THR A 607 -22.29 10.34 9.41
CA THR A 607 -22.46 11.44 8.46
C THR A 607 -22.24 12.77 9.17
N VAL A 608 -21.15 13.45 8.81
CA VAL A 608 -20.94 14.85 9.16
C VAL A 608 -21.64 15.71 8.10
N THR A 609 -22.50 16.64 8.54
CA THR A 609 -23.16 17.59 7.65
C THR A 609 -22.69 19.00 7.98
N VAL A 610 -22.23 19.74 6.97
CA VAL A 610 -21.82 21.15 7.10
C VAL A 610 -22.56 21.98 6.05
N ASP A 611 -23.36 22.94 6.49
CA ASP A 611 -24.20 23.80 5.62
C ASP A 611 -25.03 23.02 4.60
N GLY A 612 -25.57 21.87 5.03
CA GLY A 612 -26.40 20.99 4.20
C GLY A 612 -25.63 20.05 3.26
N ARG A 613 -24.31 20.08 3.26
CA ARG A 613 -23.46 19.10 2.56
C ARG A 613 -23.08 17.98 3.51
N SER A 614 -23.16 16.74 3.03
CA SER A 614 -22.91 15.54 3.87
C SER A 614 -21.61 14.87 3.46
N PHE A 615 -20.85 14.49 4.49
CA PHE A 615 -19.56 13.76 4.38
C PHE A 615 -19.66 12.48 5.19
N VAL A 616 -19.28 11.35 4.61
CA VAL A 616 -19.19 10.10 5.35
C VAL A 616 -17.86 10.06 6.08
N LYS A 617 -17.92 9.71 7.36
CA LYS A 617 -16.75 9.46 8.20
C LYS A 617 -16.87 8.09 8.85
N THR A 618 -15.74 7.43 9.10
CA THR A 618 -15.73 6.05 9.57
C THR A 618 -14.95 5.96 10.88
N TYR A 619 -15.55 5.30 11.89
CA TYR A 619 -14.89 4.99 13.15
C TYR A 619 -14.13 3.67 13.00
N ARG A 620 -12.80 3.72 12.95
CA ARG A 620 -11.93 2.57 12.61
C ARG A 620 -11.25 1.94 13.82
N MET A 621 -11.49 2.46 14.98
CA MET A 621 -10.84 2.05 16.22
C MET A 621 -11.20 0.63 16.66
N PRO A 622 -10.33 -0.07 17.40
CA PRO A 622 -10.66 -1.33 18.05
C PRO A 622 -11.83 -1.16 19.04
N ILE A 623 -12.71 -2.14 19.11
CA ILE A 623 -13.89 -2.13 19.99
C ILE A 623 -13.61 -2.99 21.22
N TYR A 624 -13.90 -2.43 22.39
CA TYR A 624 -13.76 -3.11 23.67
C TYR A 624 -15.10 -3.22 24.39
N GLU A 625 -15.41 -4.41 24.92
CA GLU A 625 -16.56 -4.63 25.78
C GLU A 625 -16.39 -3.87 27.12
N LYS A 626 -15.14 -3.78 27.58
CA LYS A 626 -14.78 -3.16 28.85
C LYS A 626 -13.34 -2.62 28.80
N LEU A 627 -13.14 -1.47 29.42
CA LEU A 627 -11.83 -0.89 29.71
C LEU A 627 -11.64 -0.81 31.22
N VAL A 628 -10.41 -1.08 31.69
CA VAL A 628 -10.04 -0.94 33.11
C VAL A 628 -8.73 -0.18 33.20
N THR A 629 -8.76 0.98 33.82
CA THR A 629 -7.57 1.80 34.05
C THR A 629 -6.60 1.10 34.99
N LEU A 630 -5.39 0.84 34.52
CA LEU A 630 -4.29 0.29 35.30
C LEU A 630 -3.50 1.35 36.04
N LEU A 631 -3.21 2.44 35.36
CA LEU A 631 -2.47 3.59 35.86
C LEU A 631 -3.18 4.87 35.45
N ASP A 632 -3.69 5.59 36.43
CA ASP A 632 -4.26 6.92 36.29
C ASP A 632 -3.14 7.95 36.49
N ILE A 633 -2.60 8.44 35.39
CA ILE A 633 -1.43 9.34 35.40
C ILE A 633 -1.80 10.73 35.91
N GLU A 634 -2.98 11.22 35.60
CA GLU A 634 -3.45 12.54 36.01
C GLU A 634 -3.42 12.67 37.55
N ASN A 635 -3.96 11.69 38.25
CA ASN A 635 -4.13 11.73 39.71
C ASN A 635 -2.94 11.11 40.47
N ASN A 636 -2.14 10.22 39.86
CA ASN A 636 -1.14 9.41 40.54
C ASN A 636 0.30 9.54 40.02
N PHE A 637 0.59 10.58 39.23
CA PHE A 637 1.90 10.76 38.56
C PHE A 637 3.11 10.53 39.50
N ASP A 638 3.18 11.21 40.65
CA ASP A 638 4.32 11.14 41.55
C ASP A 638 4.52 9.73 42.16
N ALA A 639 3.44 9.06 42.47
CA ALA A 639 3.46 7.68 42.96
C ALA A 639 3.95 6.70 41.87
N ILE A 640 3.46 6.86 40.64
CA ILE A 640 3.85 6.03 39.49
C ILE A 640 5.33 6.26 39.15
N LYS A 641 5.77 7.50 39.05
CA LYS A 641 7.19 7.86 38.84
C LYS A 641 8.08 7.27 39.91
N THR A 642 7.68 7.38 41.18
CA THR A 642 8.43 6.78 42.31
C THR A 642 8.53 5.27 42.19
N ALA A 643 7.42 4.58 41.83
CA ALA A 643 7.41 3.13 41.63
C ALA A 643 8.33 2.71 40.47
N MET A 644 8.31 3.43 39.35
CA MET A 644 9.19 3.21 38.22
C MET A 644 10.68 3.32 38.63
N LEU A 645 11.06 4.42 39.28
CA LEU A 645 12.46 4.67 39.68
C LEU A 645 12.94 3.70 40.78
N ALA A 646 12.05 3.21 41.63
CA ALA A 646 12.38 2.21 42.64
C ALA A 646 12.53 0.80 42.08
N ASN A 647 12.19 0.58 40.81
CA ASN A 647 12.32 -0.72 40.19
C ASN A 647 13.72 -0.91 39.60
N GLY A 648 14.47 -1.91 40.11
CA GLY A 648 15.85 -2.15 39.68
C GLY A 648 16.03 -2.55 38.19
N ARG A 649 14.95 -2.56 37.39
CA ARG A 649 14.98 -2.78 35.94
C ARG A 649 14.77 -1.49 35.16
N THR A 650 14.39 -0.38 35.80
CA THR A 650 14.34 0.93 35.16
C THR A 650 15.76 1.44 34.97
N THR A 651 16.10 1.82 33.75
CA THR A 651 17.44 2.31 33.40
C THR A 651 17.52 3.81 33.23
N ILE A 652 16.36 4.46 32.96
CA ILE A 652 16.31 5.92 32.78
C ILE A 652 16.35 6.65 34.12
N SER A 653 16.87 7.88 34.09
CA SER A 653 16.99 8.74 35.26
C SER A 653 15.71 9.56 35.53
N ALA A 654 15.59 10.12 36.75
CA ALA A 654 14.39 10.83 37.18
C ALA A 654 14.08 12.09 36.35
N ASP A 655 15.08 12.73 35.79
CA ASP A 655 14.95 13.90 34.91
C ASP A 655 14.39 13.59 33.52
N LYS A 656 14.35 12.31 33.14
CA LYS A 656 13.76 11.83 31.89
C LYS A 656 12.27 11.48 32.02
N ILE A 657 11.68 11.62 33.21
CA ILE A 657 10.27 11.40 33.48
C ILE A 657 9.67 12.69 34.02
N GLU A 658 8.84 13.35 33.24
CA GLU A 658 8.29 14.66 33.57
C GLU A 658 6.75 14.63 33.55
N LYS A 659 6.10 15.42 34.42
CA LYS A 659 4.67 15.71 34.34
C LYS A 659 4.48 16.92 33.44
N VAL A 660 3.70 16.79 32.39
CA VAL A 660 3.45 17.87 31.42
C VAL A 660 1.96 17.98 31.13
N GLU A 661 1.54 19.18 30.72
CA GLU A 661 0.23 19.40 30.14
C GLU A 661 0.38 19.46 28.62
N ILE A 662 -0.36 18.60 27.92
CA ILE A 662 -0.35 18.50 26.47
C ILE A 662 -1.78 18.33 25.96
N ASN A 663 -2.20 19.13 25.01
CA ASN A 663 -3.55 19.08 24.44
C ASN A 663 -4.69 19.13 25.49
N GLY A 664 -4.48 19.81 26.61
CA GLY A 664 -5.43 19.93 27.69
C GLY A 664 -5.54 18.71 28.60
N LYS A 665 -4.59 17.77 28.50
CA LYS A 665 -4.50 16.59 29.36
C LYS A 665 -3.17 16.57 30.12
N THR A 666 -3.19 16.02 31.32
CA THR A 666 -1.96 15.70 32.04
C THR A 666 -1.33 14.44 31.46
N ALA A 667 -0.08 14.52 31.06
CA ALA A 667 0.68 13.38 30.53
C ALA A 667 1.99 13.14 31.29
N MET A 668 2.43 11.90 31.28
CA MET A 668 3.77 11.49 31.66
C MET A 668 4.64 11.50 30.41
N LYS A 669 5.49 12.51 30.30
CA LYS A 669 6.52 12.57 29.28
C LYS A 669 7.70 11.69 29.71
N ILE A 670 8.08 10.74 28.87
CA ILE A 670 9.21 9.84 29.09
C ILE A 670 10.16 9.96 27.90
N THR A 671 11.41 10.33 28.18
CA THR A 671 12.45 10.42 27.15
C THR A 671 13.38 9.20 27.23
N PHE A 672 13.32 8.36 26.23
CA PHE A 672 14.24 7.24 26.03
C PHE A 672 15.36 7.75 25.11
N SER A 673 16.61 7.70 25.59
CA SER A 673 17.78 8.24 24.88
C SER A 673 18.50 7.16 24.06
N SER A 674 18.15 5.91 24.25
CA SER A 674 18.68 4.75 23.53
C SER A 674 17.70 3.59 23.56
N ASP A 675 17.90 2.59 22.69
CA ASP A 675 17.19 1.31 22.65
C ASP A 675 17.40 0.45 23.91
N ALA A 676 18.46 0.73 24.69
CA ALA A 676 18.69 0.11 25.99
C ALA A 676 17.88 0.73 27.14
N ASP A 677 17.24 1.88 26.90
CA ASP A 677 16.44 2.56 27.91
C ASP A 677 15.11 1.85 28.12
N GLN A 678 14.75 1.71 29.39
CA GLN A 678 13.49 1.06 29.77
C GLN A 678 12.97 1.58 31.11
N ILE A 679 11.66 1.47 31.29
CA ILE A 679 10.95 1.67 32.55
C ILE A 679 10.28 0.36 32.98
N ALA A 680 10.19 0.11 34.25
CA ALA A 680 9.59 -1.11 34.77
C ALA A 680 8.65 -0.83 35.95
N LEU A 681 7.55 -1.55 35.98
CA LEU A 681 6.56 -1.54 37.04
C LEU A 681 6.32 -2.95 37.54
N LYS A 682 6.06 -3.11 38.84
CA LYS A 682 5.64 -4.39 39.42
C LYS A 682 4.14 -4.57 39.18
N GLY A 683 3.67 -5.80 39.18
CA GLY A 683 2.24 -6.08 39.06
C GLY A 683 1.40 -5.46 40.20
N SER A 684 2.01 -5.21 41.37
CA SER A 684 1.38 -4.52 42.50
C SER A 684 1.22 -3.01 42.30
N ASP A 685 1.88 -2.44 41.32
CA ASP A 685 1.83 -1.00 41.04
C ASP A 685 0.61 -0.65 40.17
N PHE A 686 -0.03 -1.67 39.56
CA PHE A 686 -1.25 -1.54 38.79
C PHE A 686 -2.51 -1.72 39.64
N SER A 687 -3.62 -1.11 39.23
CA SER A 687 -4.92 -1.23 39.88
C SER A 687 -5.41 -2.69 39.99
N THR A 688 -4.99 -3.54 39.06
CA THR A 688 -5.19 -5.00 39.09
C THR A 688 -3.97 -5.75 38.57
N ALA A 689 -3.63 -6.84 39.26
CA ALA A 689 -2.55 -7.75 38.84
C ALA A 689 -3.07 -8.95 38.02
N SER A 690 -4.38 -9.09 37.85
CA SER A 690 -4.99 -10.17 37.06
C SER A 690 -5.51 -9.65 35.73
N TRP A 691 -4.88 -10.08 34.64
CA TRP A 691 -5.17 -9.67 33.27
C TRP A 691 -5.78 -10.80 32.41
N LYS A 692 -6.20 -11.88 33.07
CA LYS A 692 -6.56 -13.13 32.37
C LYS A 692 -7.75 -13.00 31.41
N ASP A 693 -8.67 -12.08 31.71
CA ASP A 693 -9.92 -11.90 30.99
C ASP A 693 -9.87 -10.76 29.96
N TYR A 694 -8.67 -10.21 29.71
CA TYR A 694 -8.44 -9.08 28.81
C TYR A 694 -7.64 -9.50 27.58
N SER A 695 -7.98 -8.88 26.47
CA SER A 695 -7.33 -9.12 25.17
C SER A 695 -6.20 -8.13 24.87
N SER A 696 -6.25 -6.93 25.45
CA SER A 696 -5.32 -5.85 25.10
C SER A 696 -4.80 -5.11 26.33
N LEU A 697 -3.51 -4.72 26.29
CA LEU A 697 -2.93 -3.67 27.13
C LEU A 697 -2.95 -2.40 26.30
N VAL A 698 -3.68 -1.39 26.75
CA VAL A 698 -3.96 -0.15 26.00
C VAL A 698 -3.19 1.00 26.66
N LEU A 699 -2.45 1.76 25.85
CA LEU A 699 -1.77 2.99 26.25
C LEU A 699 -2.41 4.16 25.53
N ASP A 700 -2.91 5.13 26.27
CA ASP A 700 -3.34 6.40 25.70
C ASP A 700 -2.15 7.33 25.62
N LEU A 701 -1.85 7.77 24.40
CA LEU A 701 -0.69 8.57 24.05
C LEU A 701 -1.13 9.90 23.49
N GLU A 702 -0.43 10.97 23.86
CA GLU A 702 -0.63 12.28 23.26
C GLU A 702 0.55 12.65 22.35
N LYS A 703 0.27 13.36 21.27
CA LYS A 703 1.29 13.86 20.35
C LYS A 703 2.00 15.07 20.96
N GLY A 704 3.32 14.98 21.06
CA GLY A 704 4.17 16.13 21.37
C GLY A 704 4.37 17.05 20.16
N ASP A 705 5.23 18.03 20.29
CA ASP A 705 5.66 18.87 19.17
C ASP A 705 6.39 18.03 18.13
N GLY A 706 5.89 17.99 16.91
CA GLY A 706 6.50 17.28 15.78
C GLY A 706 5.96 15.89 15.48
N ASN A 707 6.52 15.23 14.49
CA ASN A 707 6.17 13.88 14.00
C ASN A 707 6.88 12.78 14.82
N VAL A 708 6.67 12.73 16.12
CA VAL A 708 7.34 11.75 16.97
C VAL A 708 6.65 10.40 16.86
N ARG A 709 7.38 9.38 16.47
CA ARG A 709 6.98 7.98 16.55
C ARG A 709 7.21 7.44 17.95
N SER A 710 6.39 6.46 18.33
CA SER A 710 6.63 5.66 19.50
C SER A 710 6.97 4.23 19.08
N ASN A 711 8.21 3.86 19.23
CA ASN A 711 8.68 2.48 19.10
C ASN A 711 8.60 1.76 20.45
N LEU A 712 7.48 1.86 21.12
CA LEU A 712 7.29 1.25 22.42
C LEU A 712 7.22 -0.28 22.32
N THR A 713 7.92 -0.93 23.25
CA THR A 713 7.86 -2.37 23.46
C THR A 713 7.34 -2.66 24.87
N ALA A 714 6.59 -3.73 25.04
CA ALA A 714 6.14 -4.20 26.34
C ALA A 714 6.62 -5.63 26.59
N ASN A 715 7.36 -5.83 27.71
CA ASN A 715 7.78 -7.14 28.19
C ASN A 715 7.03 -7.48 29.47
N ILE A 716 6.19 -8.50 29.41
CA ILE A 716 5.29 -8.87 30.52
C ILE A 716 5.74 -10.15 31.18
N ALA A 717 6.06 -10.11 32.47
CA ALA A 717 6.31 -11.29 33.29
C ALA A 717 5.08 -11.69 34.08
N ALA A 718 4.55 -12.89 33.84
CA ALA A 718 3.36 -13.41 34.47
C ALA A 718 3.59 -14.79 35.12
N GLY A 719 2.89 -15.09 36.19
CA GLY A 719 2.93 -16.39 36.88
C GLY A 719 4.29 -16.76 37.44
N LEU A 720 4.72 -18.02 37.27
CA LEU A 720 6.01 -18.53 37.70
C LEU A 720 7.12 -18.46 36.64
N ALA A 721 6.75 -18.27 35.39
CA ALA A 721 7.65 -18.13 34.24
C ALA A 721 7.86 -16.65 33.88
N ASN A 722 9.08 -16.30 33.51
CA ASN A 722 9.34 -15.06 32.80
C ASN A 722 8.93 -15.31 31.35
N VAL A 723 7.89 -14.65 30.89
CA VAL A 723 7.50 -14.65 29.49
C VAL A 723 8.10 -13.39 28.91
N ASN A 724 9.04 -13.55 28.00
CA ASN A 724 9.60 -12.47 27.23
C ASN A 724 8.78 -12.35 25.95
N THR A 725 7.81 -11.46 25.95
CA THR A 725 7.12 -11.07 24.74
C THR A 725 7.63 -9.70 24.33
N GLN A 726 8.38 -9.66 23.27
CA GLN A 726 8.63 -8.42 22.55
C GLN A 726 7.54 -8.30 21.50
N THR A 727 6.49 -7.60 21.83
CA THR A 727 5.55 -7.09 20.84
C THR A 727 5.88 -5.62 20.68
N GLY A 728 6.68 -5.30 19.66
CA GLY A 728 6.85 -3.93 19.22
C GLY A 728 5.53 -3.45 18.62
N VAL A 729 4.91 -2.44 19.19
CA VAL A 729 3.80 -1.74 18.56
C VAL A 729 4.36 -0.43 18.07
N LYS A 730 4.42 -0.25 16.74
CA LYS A 730 4.64 1.06 16.15
C LYS A 730 3.35 1.84 16.21
N VAL A 731 3.37 2.95 16.89
CA VAL A 731 2.23 3.84 17.00
C VAL A 731 2.49 5.06 16.16
N TYR A 732 1.64 5.23 15.15
CA TYR A 732 1.57 6.51 14.46
C TYR A 732 0.87 7.51 15.33
N TRP A 733 1.55 8.58 15.61
CA TRP A 733 1.02 9.64 16.42
C TRP A 733 -0.10 10.36 15.69
N GLN A 734 -1.28 10.24 16.27
CA GLN A 734 -2.36 11.19 16.08
C GLN A 734 -2.55 11.91 17.39
N LYS A 735 -3.17 13.08 17.36
CA LYS A 735 -3.69 13.66 18.59
C LYS A 735 -4.63 12.62 19.22
N ASN A 736 -4.40 12.28 20.48
CA ASN A 736 -5.14 11.24 21.21
C ASN A 736 -5.06 9.83 20.57
N ALA A 737 -3.88 9.40 20.18
CA ALA A 737 -3.68 8.03 19.69
C ALA A 737 -3.70 7.03 20.85
N THR A 738 -4.32 5.89 20.61
CA THR A 738 -4.28 4.73 21.50
C THR A 738 -3.38 3.66 20.90
N SER A 739 -2.45 3.15 21.71
CA SER A 739 -1.64 1.99 21.35
C SER A 739 -2.09 0.78 22.12
N ALA A 740 -2.28 -0.34 21.44
CA ALA A 740 -2.70 -1.59 22.06
C ALA A 740 -1.70 -2.72 21.80
N PHE A 741 -1.29 -3.39 22.90
CA PHE A 741 -0.54 -4.64 22.81
C PHE A 741 -1.51 -5.81 22.89
N ASP A 742 -1.47 -6.69 21.89
CA ASP A 742 -2.34 -7.89 21.87
C ASP A 742 -1.87 -8.92 22.91
N LEU A 743 -2.71 -9.17 23.89
CA LEU A 743 -2.47 -10.15 24.95
C LEU A 743 -2.98 -11.55 24.59
N THR A 744 -3.50 -11.75 23.39
CA THR A 744 -4.06 -13.04 22.95
C THR A 744 -3.09 -13.86 22.12
N GLN A 745 -1.98 -13.27 21.68
CA GLN A 745 -1.01 -13.90 20.79
C GLN A 745 0.30 -14.30 21.50
N GLY A 746 1.02 -15.20 20.85
CA GLY A 746 2.37 -15.65 21.25
C GLY A 746 2.46 -16.18 22.67
N ASP A 747 3.61 -15.96 23.30
CA ASP A 747 3.90 -16.40 24.65
C ASP A 747 3.00 -15.74 25.72
N VAL A 748 2.46 -14.55 25.43
CA VAL A 748 1.51 -13.87 26.33
C VAL A 748 0.20 -14.63 26.43
N ALA A 749 -0.30 -15.16 25.32
CA ALA A 749 -1.52 -15.98 25.31
C ALA A 749 -1.36 -17.25 26.14
N ALA A 750 -0.17 -17.88 26.08
CA ALA A 750 0.15 -19.07 26.85
C ALA A 750 0.44 -18.76 28.33
N ALA A 751 0.77 -17.51 28.66
CA ALA A 751 1.09 -17.11 30.03
C ALA A 751 -0.12 -17.18 30.96
N LYS A 752 0.11 -17.57 32.20
CA LYS A 752 -0.90 -17.48 33.25
C LYS A 752 -1.07 -16.01 33.66
N LYS A 753 -1.87 -15.24 32.90
CA LYS A 753 -2.16 -13.81 33.15
C LYS A 753 -2.90 -13.54 34.47
N ASN A 754 -3.14 -14.58 35.31
CA ASN A 754 -3.80 -14.44 36.61
C ASN A 754 -3.01 -13.57 37.59
N THR A 755 -1.67 -13.52 37.46
CA THR A 755 -0.81 -12.71 38.32
C THR A 755 0.31 -12.13 37.50
N ILE A 756 0.21 -10.86 37.18
CA ILE A 756 1.31 -10.11 36.56
C ILE A 756 2.32 -9.75 37.63
N LYS A 757 3.55 -10.08 37.40
CA LYS A 757 4.67 -9.78 38.31
C LYS A 757 5.33 -8.46 37.96
N ARG A 758 5.48 -8.19 36.68
CA ARG A 758 6.20 -7.01 36.18
C ARG A 758 5.84 -6.74 34.74
N VAL A 759 5.81 -5.48 34.37
CA VAL A 759 5.81 -4.99 32.99
C VAL A 759 7.02 -4.11 32.81
N ILE A 760 7.74 -4.29 31.70
CA ILE A 760 8.84 -3.45 31.28
C ILE A 760 8.44 -2.83 29.95
N PHE A 761 8.40 -1.51 29.90
CA PHE A 761 8.28 -0.76 28.66
C PHE A 761 9.68 -0.31 28.24
N GLY A 762 10.02 -0.55 27.01
CA GLY A 762 11.25 -0.10 26.37
C GLY A 762 10.94 0.46 24.99
N VAL A 763 11.99 0.79 24.27
CA VAL A 763 11.89 1.30 22.91
C VAL A 763 12.87 0.56 22.00
N THR A 764 12.60 0.52 20.73
CA THR A 764 13.51 -0.03 19.71
C THR A 764 14.52 1.00 19.22
N GLU A 765 14.25 2.29 19.47
CA GLU A 765 15.12 3.42 19.12
C GLU A 765 14.86 4.61 20.07
N PRO A 766 15.75 5.61 20.16
CA PRO A 766 15.57 6.81 20.97
C PRO A 766 14.25 7.52 20.63
N THR A 767 13.40 7.75 21.63
CA THR A 767 12.12 8.42 21.42
C THR A 767 11.61 9.10 22.70
N THR A 768 10.69 10.03 22.53
CA THR A 768 9.95 10.66 23.64
C THR A 768 8.47 10.35 23.50
N VAL A 769 7.88 9.81 24.57
CA VAL A 769 6.46 9.46 24.63
C VAL A 769 5.72 10.29 25.65
N TYR A 770 4.43 10.54 25.40
CA TYR A 770 3.53 11.28 26.27
C TYR A 770 2.35 10.38 26.60
N ILE A 771 2.39 9.71 27.74
CA ILE A 771 1.36 8.74 28.16
C ILE A 771 0.37 9.43 29.08
N THR A 772 -0.91 9.40 28.75
CA THR A 772 -1.98 9.97 29.59
C THR A 772 -2.65 8.92 30.44
N ASP A 773 -2.74 7.70 29.97
CA ASP A 773 -3.35 6.57 30.69
C ASP A 773 -2.80 5.21 30.25
N ILE A 774 -2.90 4.19 31.10
CA ILE A 774 -2.61 2.80 30.78
C ILE A 774 -3.77 1.95 31.27
N SER A 775 -4.38 1.20 30.36
CA SER A 775 -5.62 0.44 30.63
C SER A 775 -5.56 -0.99 30.08
N LEU A 776 -6.52 -1.83 30.50
CA LEU A 776 -6.79 -3.14 29.89
C LEU A 776 -8.08 -3.08 29.12
N GLY A 777 -8.06 -3.59 27.89
CA GLY A 777 -9.22 -3.77 27.02
C GLY A 777 -9.68 -5.22 26.94
N LYS A 778 -11.00 -5.46 27.00
CA LYS A 778 -11.65 -6.79 26.86
C LYS A 778 -12.48 -6.84 25.59
#